data_3a8a004b0a81eca8a7c97c57d53e1899
#
_entry.id   3a8a004b0a81eca8a7c97c57d53e1899
#
_cell.length_a   1.000
_cell.length_b   1.000
_cell.length_c   1.000
_cell.angle_alpha   90.00
_cell.angle_beta   90.00
_cell.angle_gamma   90.00
#
_symmetry.space_group_name_H-M   'P 1'
#
loop_
_entity.id
_entity.type
_entity.pdbx_description
1 polymer ?
#
loop_
_entity_poly.entity_id
_entity_poly.type
_entity_poly.pdbx_seq_one_letter_code
_entity_poly.pdbx_strand_id
1 'polypeptide(L)'
;MAHPIRLLMFCLLVFAAENRAQPATQSGSTLRTASLEPRTEISLRNGWRFTLASDSATELQAKPDSTWMTVSVPHTWNRVGFYKDAPESHINTAQNVNTTQSIGWYKLVFTPPANAAGRQSFLQFDAASRIATVWLNGTMLGTHRGAFSRFRLDSTAALKPGQENTLTVKVDNTKPAPGTSTADVLPLTGDFFVYGGLYRPVSLVVTSTTHFDLMDYGSSGVYAKTASAASAGADVQVRARIRNDGKQSSAVLLRTLLVDAKGAVAAQREQSVTVAPASVVESTANLIVPHPHLWQGVEDPYLYHVVVELSSKSVPVIDRVSFPFGIRQVRFDPDQGVFLNGKHISVHGVGYHQDREGKGWASQPEDVAADEAMMREMGVTGIRLTHYQHGQPIHDLADRDGLVLWDEIPLVSQWTLGESLQPTDALRENARQQLHELIAQDFNHPSVITWSIGNEIDFGNSIPAFVGNKTGAIPDPLPLLKELNQIAHDLDPTRPTTLATCCEGIRYQPDTKVPVTASVTDLSGANRYFGWYYDTPSDLGQNLDTLHHTRPAQPMAVTEYGAGGAISLHSDNALGGPESRNRPQAEEYESYIHEQNWATLRSKPYLWGTFLWNSFDFGSTTRSEGNAQDINTKGIVSFDHKHRKDPYFFYKANWTTTPTVHINSSLYTERAYRIADVRVYSNARRTSLNLNGTLIGTLTDCPDRICLWKGVALSPGANNLVASGSFSTGNVQDRVQWHLSEAAANSFLIDCGALVAGASPGKHFGSDMFFEGGTAQMISGPATRGRAPAPPLIAGTSSPEVAATYRTGSFTYRVPVASGPHSVVLTFVEPSAHPGERIFDVLANGQKMVSNLDVAAAAGGALAAYQQRLEVKDSNGIITLEFKPTKGDAIVSAIEVQ
;
A
#
# COMPACT_ATOMS: atom_id res chain seq x y z
N MET A 1 -22.13 53.70 41.85
CA MET A 1 -20.76 54.07 41.47
C MET A 1 -20.29 53.00 40.48
N ALA A 2 -20.21 53.41 39.24
CA ALA A 2 -19.93 52.52 38.11
C ALA A 2 -18.43 52.46 37.87
N HIS A 3 -17.90 51.26 37.55
CA HIS A 3 -16.65 51.12 36.82
C HIS A 3 -16.78 50.04 35.77
N PRO A 4 -16.40 50.28 34.51
CA PRO A 4 -16.65 49.40 33.39
C PRO A 4 -15.50 48.41 33.13
N ILE A 5 -15.88 47.17 32.83
CA ILE A 5 -14.99 46.13 32.31
C ILE A 5 -14.72 46.36 30.84
N ARG A 6 -13.45 46.49 30.47
CA ARG A 6 -13.00 46.56 29.07
C ARG A 6 -12.95 45.19 28.46
N LEU A 7 -13.75 44.98 27.43
CA LEU A 7 -13.74 43.84 26.52
C LEU A 7 -12.63 44.04 25.48
N LEU A 8 -11.62 43.18 25.45
CA LEU A 8 -10.63 43.12 24.37
C LEU A 8 -11.15 42.24 23.26
N MET A 9 -11.49 42.86 22.16
CA MET A 9 -11.91 42.19 20.91
C MET A 9 -10.66 41.90 20.09
N PHE A 10 -10.32 40.60 19.92
CA PHE A 10 -9.29 40.14 19.00
C PHE A 10 -9.89 40.08 17.60
N CYS A 11 -9.48 40.97 16.69
CA CYS A 11 -9.78 40.86 15.26
C CYS A 11 -8.92 39.80 14.61
N LEU A 12 -9.56 38.69 14.15
CA LEU A 12 -9.00 37.79 13.17
C LEU A 12 -9.07 38.48 11.79
N LEU A 13 -7.93 38.82 11.23
CA LEU A 13 -7.80 39.19 9.83
C LEU A 13 -7.70 37.91 8.99
N VAL A 14 -8.81 37.58 8.32
CA VAL A 14 -8.82 36.57 7.26
C VAL A 14 -8.37 37.25 5.97
N PHE A 15 -7.20 36.89 5.47
CA PHE A 15 -6.81 37.26 4.09
C PHE A 15 -7.48 36.31 3.11
N ALA A 16 -8.56 36.75 2.49
CA ALA A 16 -9.11 36.13 1.30
C ALA A 16 -8.31 36.60 0.07
N ALA A 17 -7.55 35.73 -0.54
CA ALA A 17 -6.93 35.97 -1.84
C ALA A 17 -7.97 35.71 -2.94
N GLU A 18 -8.55 36.74 -3.51
CA GLU A 18 -9.34 36.68 -4.73
C GLU A 18 -8.41 36.43 -5.94
N ASN A 19 -8.44 35.25 -6.52
CA ASN A 19 -7.86 34.99 -7.82
C ASN A 19 -8.77 35.53 -8.93
N ARG A 20 -8.51 36.74 -9.40
CA ARG A 20 -9.04 37.26 -10.67
C ARG A 20 -8.12 36.80 -11.79
N ALA A 21 -8.59 35.94 -12.65
CA ALA A 21 -7.95 35.61 -13.92
C ALA A 21 -7.97 36.84 -14.84
N GLN A 22 -6.81 37.36 -15.21
CA GLN A 22 -6.68 38.32 -16.33
C GLN A 22 -6.22 37.58 -17.61
N PRO A 23 -6.70 37.96 -18.80
CA PRO A 23 -6.29 37.35 -20.04
C PRO A 23 -4.86 37.71 -20.41
N ALA A 24 -4.12 36.70 -20.87
CA ALA A 24 -2.73 36.83 -21.30
C ALA A 24 -2.62 37.67 -22.57
N THR A 25 -2.14 38.90 -22.47
CA THR A 25 -1.56 39.61 -23.58
C THR A 25 -0.09 39.23 -23.69
N GLN A 26 0.32 38.71 -24.84
CA GLN A 26 1.70 38.54 -25.22
C GLN A 26 2.41 39.90 -25.21
N SER A 27 3.33 40.09 -24.26
CA SER A 27 4.36 41.13 -24.38
C SER A 27 5.68 40.47 -23.99
N GLY A 28 6.63 40.50 -24.93
CA GLY A 28 7.98 40.03 -24.71
C GLY A 28 8.63 40.73 -23.53
N SER A 29 8.76 40.04 -22.41
CA SER A 29 9.54 40.47 -21.29
C SER A 29 10.99 40.10 -21.52
N THR A 30 11.82 41.10 -21.79
CA THR A 30 13.26 41.04 -21.62
C THR A 30 13.56 40.57 -20.19
N LEU A 31 13.98 39.31 -20.06
CA LEU A 31 14.46 38.73 -18.78
C LEU A 31 15.66 39.57 -18.31
N ARG A 32 15.49 40.32 -17.20
CA ARG A 32 16.62 40.87 -16.44
C ARG A 32 17.61 39.72 -16.19
N THR A 33 18.87 39.94 -16.47
CA THR A 33 20.00 39.12 -16.09
C THR A 33 20.10 39.06 -14.56
N ALA A 34 19.25 38.27 -13.93
CA ALA A 34 19.46 37.88 -12.53
C ALA A 34 20.74 37.05 -12.48
N SER A 35 21.65 37.35 -11.57
CA SER A 35 22.76 36.43 -11.28
C SER A 35 22.18 35.10 -10.85
N LEU A 36 22.60 34.00 -11.44
CA LEU A 36 22.22 32.68 -10.96
C LEU A 36 22.70 32.50 -9.52
N GLU A 37 21.83 31.96 -8.68
CA GLU A 37 22.20 31.43 -7.35
C GLU A 37 23.40 30.47 -7.50
N PRO A 38 24.22 30.27 -6.47
CA PRO A 38 25.38 29.36 -6.51
C PRO A 38 25.04 28.00 -7.08
N ARG A 39 23.88 27.45 -6.71
CA ARG A 39 23.24 26.30 -7.35
C ARG A 39 21.84 26.72 -7.78
N THR A 40 21.49 26.44 -9.03
CA THR A 40 20.16 26.75 -9.59
C THR A 40 19.56 25.48 -10.18
N GLU A 41 18.32 25.17 -9.79
CA GLU A 41 17.51 24.10 -10.36
C GLU A 41 16.39 24.70 -11.20
N ILE A 42 16.34 24.31 -12.48
CA ILE A 42 15.37 24.82 -13.45
C ILE A 42 14.44 23.68 -13.84
N SER A 43 13.16 23.82 -13.49
CA SER A 43 12.15 22.80 -13.78
C SER A 43 11.88 22.69 -15.28
N LEU A 44 11.90 21.47 -15.80
CA LEU A 44 11.60 21.12 -17.20
C LEU A 44 10.23 20.39 -17.24
N ARG A 45 9.20 21.01 -16.74
CA ARG A 45 7.87 20.40 -16.53
C ARG A 45 7.01 20.37 -17.78
N ASN A 46 6.95 21.45 -18.53
CA ASN A 46 5.95 21.68 -19.57
C ASN A 46 6.54 21.65 -20.99
N GLY A 47 5.70 21.45 -21.98
CA GLY A 47 6.08 21.53 -23.38
C GLY A 47 6.68 20.24 -23.97
N TRP A 48 6.60 19.15 -23.27
CA TRP A 48 7.07 17.85 -23.78
C TRP A 48 6.17 17.34 -24.89
N ARG A 49 6.79 16.73 -25.89
CA ARG A 49 6.11 15.93 -26.91
C ARG A 49 6.37 14.46 -26.60
N PHE A 50 5.34 13.63 -26.69
CA PHE A 50 5.39 12.21 -26.34
C PHE A 50 4.78 11.34 -27.42
N THR A 51 5.37 10.17 -27.66
CA THR A 51 4.81 9.11 -28.51
C THR A 51 5.27 7.73 -28.02
N LEU A 52 4.46 6.70 -28.25
CA LEU A 52 4.88 5.30 -28.16
C LEU A 52 5.44 4.88 -29.54
N ALA A 53 6.61 4.25 -29.53
CA ALA A 53 7.23 3.67 -30.71
C ALA A 53 8.14 2.52 -30.31
N SER A 54 8.49 1.65 -31.27
CA SER A 54 9.52 0.62 -31.04
C SER A 54 10.92 1.26 -30.86
N ASP A 55 11.91 0.42 -30.57
CA ASP A 55 13.31 0.88 -30.46
C ASP A 55 13.93 1.22 -31.85
N SER A 56 13.18 1.04 -32.93
CA SER A 56 13.64 1.32 -34.28
C SER A 56 13.74 2.83 -34.53
N ALA A 57 14.94 3.33 -34.73
CA ALA A 57 15.18 4.71 -35.18
C ALA A 57 14.38 5.06 -36.45
N THR A 58 14.23 4.10 -37.36
CA THR A 58 13.45 4.25 -38.60
C THR A 58 11.97 4.47 -38.31
N GLU A 59 11.38 3.72 -37.40
CA GLU A 59 9.98 3.91 -36.99
C GLU A 59 9.77 5.27 -36.30
N LEU A 60 10.70 5.66 -35.43
CA LEU A 60 10.62 6.96 -34.77
C LEU A 60 10.74 8.12 -35.79
N GLN A 61 11.66 8.02 -36.78
CA GLN A 61 11.81 9.01 -37.83
C GLN A 61 10.59 9.09 -38.78
N ALA A 62 9.88 7.97 -38.96
CA ALA A 62 8.68 7.91 -39.76
C ALA A 62 7.47 8.57 -39.12
N LYS A 63 7.49 8.84 -37.81
CA LYS A 63 6.43 9.55 -37.08
C LYS A 63 6.69 11.05 -37.10
N PRO A 64 5.90 11.87 -37.83
CA PRO A 64 6.06 13.32 -37.82
C PRO A 64 5.88 13.89 -36.41
N ASP A 65 6.68 14.85 -36.00
CA ASP A 65 6.59 15.50 -34.67
C ASP A 65 5.18 16.07 -34.40
N SER A 66 4.42 16.44 -35.43
CA SER A 66 3.04 16.90 -35.33
C SER A 66 2.07 15.85 -34.79
N THR A 67 2.41 14.56 -34.87
CA THR A 67 1.57 13.46 -34.37
C THR A 67 1.85 13.12 -32.89
N TRP A 68 2.89 13.70 -32.31
CA TRP A 68 3.24 13.48 -30.91
C TRP A 68 2.29 14.25 -29.99
N MET A 69 1.82 13.60 -28.92
CA MET A 69 1.00 14.25 -27.91
C MET A 69 1.81 15.30 -27.13
N THR A 70 1.15 16.41 -26.76
CA THR A 70 1.73 17.36 -25.81
C THR A 70 1.41 16.90 -24.40
N VAL A 71 2.44 16.76 -23.56
CA VAL A 71 2.32 16.30 -22.17
C VAL A 71 3.12 17.20 -21.23
N SER A 72 2.78 17.15 -19.95
CA SER A 72 3.58 17.71 -18.86
C SER A 72 4.16 16.57 -18.01
N VAL A 73 5.36 16.77 -17.50
CA VAL A 73 6.03 15.85 -16.56
C VAL A 73 5.76 16.31 -15.12
N PRO A 74 5.39 15.44 -14.20
CA PRO A 74 5.27 13.97 -14.24
C PRO A 74 4.23 13.45 -15.22
N HIS A 75 4.58 12.36 -15.95
CA HIS A 75 3.72 11.73 -16.95
C HIS A 75 3.92 10.21 -16.99
N THR A 76 2.83 9.47 -17.05
CA THR A 76 2.78 8.06 -17.44
C THR A 76 1.78 7.86 -18.57
N TRP A 77 2.07 6.93 -19.48
CA TRP A 77 1.10 6.53 -20.51
C TRP A 77 0.17 5.40 -20.05
N ASN A 78 0.47 4.80 -18.89
CA ASN A 78 -0.32 3.71 -18.36
C ASN A 78 -1.49 4.22 -17.51
N ARG A 79 -2.61 3.54 -17.63
CA ARG A 79 -3.79 3.69 -16.80
C ARG A 79 -4.28 2.29 -16.45
N VAL A 80 -4.09 1.88 -15.21
CA VAL A 80 -4.26 0.49 -14.76
C VAL A 80 -5.39 0.40 -13.77
N GLY A 81 -6.19 -0.65 -13.93
CA GLY A 81 -7.22 -1.02 -12.99
C GLY A 81 -8.51 -0.19 -13.08
N PHE A 82 -9.63 -0.86 -12.85
CA PHE A 82 -10.95 -0.23 -12.71
C PHE A 82 -11.86 -1.12 -11.88
N TYR A 83 -12.87 -0.52 -11.23
CA TYR A 83 -13.96 -1.24 -10.59
C TYR A 83 -15.07 -1.50 -11.61
N LYS A 84 -15.56 -2.75 -11.70
CA LYS A 84 -16.54 -3.18 -12.71
C LYS A 84 -17.90 -2.52 -12.52
N ASP A 85 -18.28 -2.31 -11.26
CA ASP A 85 -19.58 -1.74 -10.87
C ASP A 85 -19.45 -0.28 -10.40
N ALA A 86 -18.34 0.38 -10.78
CA ALA A 86 -18.08 1.74 -10.36
C ALA A 86 -19.08 2.70 -11.01
N PRO A 87 -19.58 3.72 -10.28
CA PRO A 87 -20.35 4.81 -10.87
C PRO A 87 -19.51 5.54 -11.93
N GLU A 88 -20.18 6.20 -12.89
CA GLU A 88 -19.54 6.98 -13.98
C GLU A 88 -18.52 8.04 -13.50
N SER A 89 -18.50 8.33 -12.20
CA SER A 89 -17.56 9.25 -11.58
C SER A 89 -16.12 8.75 -11.46
N HIS A 90 -15.85 7.46 -11.67
CA HIS A 90 -14.49 6.92 -11.69
C HIS A 90 -13.75 7.31 -12.97
N ILE A 91 -12.47 7.64 -12.80
CA ILE A 91 -11.62 8.10 -13.92
C ILE A 91 -11.24 6.91 -14.81
N ASN A 92 -10.95 5.75 -14.20
CA ASN A 92 -10.61 4.55 -14.93
C ASN A 92 -11.86 3.72 -15.24
N THR A 93 -12.00 3.37 -16.51
CA THR A 93 -13.08 2.52 -17.00
C THR A 93 -12.52 1.44 -17.92
N ALA A 94 -13.29 0.40 -18.20
CA ALA A 94 -12.88 -0.66 -19.10
C ALA A 94 -12.45 -0.17 -20.50
N GLN A 95 -12.98 0.99 -20.94
CA GLN A 95 -12.71 1.57 -22.25
C GLN A 95 -11.43 2.41 -22.30
N ASN A 96 -10.94 2.92 -21.15
CA ASN A 96 -9.84 3.87 -21.14
C ASN A 96 -8.59 3.37 -20.41
N VAL A 97 -8.58 2.13 -19.91
CA VAL A 97 -7.39 1.51 -19.33
C VAL A 97 -6.33 1.25 -20.39
N ASN A 98 -5.07 1.40 -20.03
CA ASN A 98 -3.90 1.12 -20.85
C ASN A 98 -2.81 0.46 -20.04
N THR A 99 -2.67 -0.85 -20.16
CA THR A 99 -1.65 -1.67 -19.48
C THR A 99 -0.44 -1.98 -20.39
N THR A 100 -0.31 -1.26 -21.51
CA THR A 100 0.77 -1.49 -22.48
C THR A 100 2.13 -1.17 -21.87
N GLN A 101 2.97 -2.20 -21.71
CA GLN A 101 4.39 -2.06 -21.37
C GLN A 101 5.20 -2.02 -22.68
N SER A 102 5.86 -0.89 -22.95
CA SER A 102 6.47 -0.57 -24.24
C SER A 102 7.58 0.48 -24.11
N ILE A 103 8.01 1.02 -25.24
CA ILE A 103 8.98 2.11 -25.32
C ILE A 103 8.24 3.42 -25.58
N GLY A 104 8.45 4.40 -24.70
CA GLY A 104 7.96 5.77 -24.83
C GLY A 104 9.10 6.74 -25.18
N TRP A 105 8.86 7.62 -26.11
CA TRP A 105 9.79 8.66 -26.53
C TRP A 105 9.26 10.03 -26.12
N TYR A 106 10.14 10.82 -25.51
CA TYR A 106 9.89 12.18 -25.08
C TYR A 106 10.83 13.14 -25.78
N LYS A 107 10.36 14.32 -26.19
CA LYS A 107 11.15 15.40 -26.76
C LYS A 107 10.75 16.73 -26.13
N LEU A 108 11.70 17.51 -25.68
CA LEU A 108 11.50 18.85 -25.15
C LEU A 108 12.46 19.83 -25.84
N VAL A 109 11.93 20.95 -26.30
CA VAL A 109 12.70 22.10 -26.76
C VAL A 109 12.68 23.17 -25.65
N PHE A 110 13.88 23.63 -25.23
CA PHE A 110 14.00 24.59 -24.12
C PHE A 110 15.22 25.47 -24.29
N THR A 111 15.19 26.65 -23.68
CA THR A 111 16.31 27.61 -23.69
C THR A 111 16.83 27.81 -22.26
N PRO A 112 18.00 27.26 -21.91
CA PRO A 112 18.61 27.50 -20.60
C PRO A 112 19.13 28.94 -20.50
N PRO A 113 19.31 29.50 -19.28
CA PRO A 113 19.87 30.84 -19.10
C PRO A 113 21.26 30.99 -19.71
N ALA A 114 21.54 32.14 -20.33
CA ALA A 114 22.84 32.44 -20.97
C ALA A 114 24.02 32.40 -19.97
N ASN A 115 23.79 32.78 -18.70
CA ASN A 115 24.79 32.76 -17.63
C ASN A 115 25.07 31.35 -17.08
N ALA A 116 24.52 30.30 -17.67
CA ALA A 116 24.99 28.92 -17.48
C ALA A 116 26.32 28.65 -18.22
N ALA A 117 26.74 29.55 -19.13
CA ALA A 117 28.00 29.45 -19.84
C ALA A 117 29.20 29.43 -18.85
N GLY A 118 30.10 28.46 -19.01
CA GLY A 118 31.28 28.30 -18.16
C GLY A 118 31.02 27.67 -16.78
N ARG A 119 29.79 27.21 -16.56
CA ARG A 119 29.37 26.48 -15.36
C ARG A 119 29.18 25.00 -15.66
N GLN A 120 29.05 24.17 -14.62
CA GLN A 120 28.64 22.79 -14.76
C GLN A 120 27.12 22.71 -14.87
N SER A 121 26.64 21.79 -15.69
CA SER A 121 25.21 21.54 -15.85
C SER A 121 24.89 20.04 -15.85
N PHE A 122 23.80 19.69 -15.18
CA PHE A 122 23.34 18.31 -15.06
C PHE A 122 21.85 18.25 -15.40
N LEU A 123 21.47 17.30 -16.25
CA LEU A 123 20.07 16.92 -16.37
C LEU A 123 19.73 15.94 -15.25
N GLN A 124 18.80 16.32 -14.39
CA GLN A 124 18.31 15.54 -13.26
C GLN A 124 16.94 14.96 -13.60
N PHE A 125 16.80 13.68 -13.35
CA PHE A 125 15.54 12.95 -13.39
C PHE A 125 15.27 12.37 -12.00
N ASP A 126 14.15 12.73 -11.36
CA ASP A 126 13.83 12.20 -10.03
C ASP A 126 13.33 10.76 -10.09
N ALA A 127 12.91 10.27 -11.23
CA ALA A 127 12.86 8.88 -11.70
C ALA A 127 12.37 8.81 -13.14
N ALA A 128 12.66 7.68 -13.81
CA ALA A 128 12.10 7.31 -15.11
C ALA A 128 11.98 5.78 -15.19
N SER A 129 10.83 5.27 -15.53
CA SER A 129 10.58 3.84 -15.45
C SER A 129 10.53 3.17 -16.81
N ARG A 130 11.38 2.18 -17.05
CA ARG A 130 12.30 1.39 -16.20
C ARG A 130 13.75 1.69 -16.57
N ILE A 131 14.01 1.92 -17.86
CA ILE A 131 15.31 2.28 -18.41
C ILE A 131 15.15 3.60 -19.15
N ALA A 132 16.02 4.58 -18.85
CA ALA A 132 16.01 5.86 -19.52
C ALA A 132 17.33 6.09 -20.27
N THR A 133 17.26 6.34 -21.59
CA THR A 133 18.41 6.78 -22.40
C THR A 133 18.16 8.22 -22.84
N VAL A 134 19.15 9.08 -22.65
CA VAL A 134 18.99 10.53 -22.76
C VAL A 134 19.98 11.11 -23.79
N TRP A 135 19.48 11.98 -24.66
CA TRP A 135 20.25 12.75 -25.62
C TRP A 135 19.96 14.26 -25.47
N LEU A 136 20.99 15.06 -25.54
CA LEU A 136 20.88 16.51 -25.62
C LEU A 136 21.52 17.00 -26.93
N ASN A 137 20.77 17.71 -27.77
CA ASN A 137 21.20 18.19 -29.08
C ASN A 137 21.78 17.09 -29.99
N GLY A 138 21.24 15.88 -29.91
CA GLY A 138 21.69 14.70 -30.65
C GLY A 138 22.89 13.95 -30.03
N THR A 139 23.53 14.50 -29.00
CA THR A 139 24.60 13.85 -28.26
C THR A 139 24.01 12.97 -27.17
N MET A 140 24.33 11.68 -27.16
CA MET A 140 23.94 10.76 -26.10
C MET A 140 24.69 11.10 -24.81
N LEU A 141 23.97 11.37 -23.72
CA LEU A 141 24.53 11.68 -22.41
C LEU A 141 24.73 10.42 -21.56
N GLY A 142 23.83 9.44 -21.69
CA GLY A 142 23.92 8.20 -20.94
C GLY A 142 22.62 7.43 -20.87
N THR A 143 22.68 6.29 -20.16
CA THR A 143 21.54 5.43 -19.87
C THR A 143 21.52 5.10 -18.37
N HIS A 144 20.36 5.27 -17.74
CA HIS A 144 20.09 4.82 -16.36
C HIS A 144 19.19 3.59 -16.39
N ARG A 145 19.51 2.60 -15.54
CA ARG A 145 18.78 1.34 -15.37
C ARG A 145 18.27 1.24 -13.93
N GLY A 146 16.99 1.45 -13.75
CA GLY A 146 16.32 1.48 -12.45
C GLY A 146 15.09 2.39 -12.53
N ALA A 147 13.95 1.92 -11.98
CA ALA A 147 12.69 2.63 -12.19
C ALA A 147 12.45 3.75 -11.18
N PHE A 148 13.16 3.79 -10.03
CA PHE A 148 12.63 4.46 -8.84
C PHE A 148 13.53 5.56 -8.25
N SER A 149 14.81 5.51 -8.53
CA SER A 149 15.81 6.43 -7.97
C SER A 149 16.04 7.65 -8.83
N ARG A 150 16.50 8.72 -8.20
CA ARG A 150 17.01 9.91 -8.89
C ARG A 150 18.33 9.57 -9.58
N PHE A 151 18.50 10.08 -10.79
CA PHE A 151 19.77 10.04 -11.48
C PHE A 151 20.08 11.37 -12.18
N ARG A 152 21.38 11.61 -12.39
CA ARG A 152 21.85 12.80 -13.08
C ARG A 152 22.81 12.41 -14.20
N LEU A 153 22.79 13.19 -15.28
CA LEU A 153 23.70 13.08 -16.41
C LEU A 153 24.37 14.42 -16.64
N ASP A 154 25.70 14.40 -16.76
CA ASP A 154 26.45 15.61 -17.10
C ASP A 154 26.07 16.08 -18.50
N SER A 155 25.53 17.27 -18.60
CA SER A 155 25.09 17.91 -19.84
C SER A 155 26.00 19.06 -20.27
N THR A 156 27.06 19.37 -19.52
CA THR A 156 27.90 20.56 -19.66
C THR A 156 28.44 20.74 -21.07
N ALA A 157 28.97 19.66 -21.67
CA ALA A 157 29.58 19.72 -23.02
C ALA A 157 28.54 19.83 -24.14
N ALA A 158 27.33 19.32 -23.93
CA ALA A 158 26.27 19.28 -24.94
C ALA A 158 25.29 20.47 -24.84
N LEU A 159 25.23 21.15 -23.69
CA LEU A 159 24.34 22.27 -23.45
C LEU A 159 24.80 23.51 -24.24
N LYS A 160 23.84 24.22 -24.82
CA LYS A 160 24.04 25.53 -25.49
C LYS A 160 23.35 26.63 -24.67
N PRO A 161 24.06 27.27 -23.72
CA PRO A 161 23.49 28.30 -22.87
C PRO A 161 22.94 29.49 -23.67
N GLY A 162 21.75 29.99 -23.33
CA GLY A 162 21.10 31.12 -24.03
C GLY A 162 20.57 30.81 -25.42
N GLN A 163 20.65 29.58 -25.87
CA GLN A 163 20.18 29.12 -27.18
C GLN A 163 19.15 28.00 -27.01
N GLU A 164 18.46 27.67 -28.10
CA GLU A 164 17.55 26.55 -28.15
C GLU A 164 18.30 25.21 -28.04
N ASN A 165 17.81 24.33 -27.18
CA ASN A 165 18.30 22.99 -26.99
C ASN A 165 17.16 21.98 -27.14
N THR A 166 17.47 20.81 -27.71
CA THR A 166 16.53 19.70 -27.85
C THR A 166 16.99 18.55 -26.94
N LEU A 167 16.15 18.26 -25.95
CA LEU A 167 16.28 17.10 -25.05
C LEU A 167 15.40 15.97 -25.57
N THR A 168 15.99 14.80 -25.82
CA THR A 168 15.30 13.58 -26.23
C THR A 168 15.52 12.50 -25.18
N VAL A 169 14.44 11.83 -24.76
CA VAL A 169 14.50 10.75 -23.77
C VAL A 169 13.72 9.54 -24.29
N LYS A 170 14.39 8.40 -24.35
CA LYS A 170 13.76 7.08 -24.55
C LYS A 170 13.55 6.46 -23.19
N VAL A 171 12.31 6.03 -22.90
CA VAL A 171 11.96 5.34 -21.68
C VAL A 171 11.35 3.97 -22.03
N ASP A 172 11.94 2.91 -21.50
CA ASP A 172 11.54 1.53 -21.77
C ASP A 172 11.03 0.86 -20.50
N ASN A 173 9.72 0.50 -20.46
CA ASN A 173 9.14 -0.30 -19.38
C ASN A 173 8.66 -1.68 -19.86
N THR A 174 9.21 -2.21 -20.92
CA THR A 174 8.88 -3.56 -21.40
C THR A 174 9.02 -4.59 -20.28
N LYS A 175 8.15 -5.60 -20.31
CA LYS A 175 8.14 -6.64 -19.28
C LYS A 175 9.45 -7.44 -19.32
N PRO A 176 10.13 -7.67 -18.19
CA PRO A 176 11.35 -8.47 -18.14
C PRO A 176 11.10 -9.90 -18.64
N ALA A 177 11.91 -10.30 -19.60
CA ALA A 177 11.94 -11.65 -20.13
C ALA A 177 13.36 -11.95 -20.66
N PRO A 178 13.78 -13.20 -20.77
CA PRO A 178 15.07 -13.52 -21.38
C PRO A 178 15.23 -12.88 -22.76
N GLY A 179 16.31 -12.14 -22.97
CA GLY A 179 16.63 -11.46 -24.23
C GLY A 179 16.00 -10.06 -24.40
N THR A 180 15.21 -9.55 -23.44
CA THR A 180 14.75 -8.17 -23.46
C THR A 180 15.77 -7.21 -22.84
N SER A 181 15.66 -5.91 -23.16
CA SER A 181 16.49 -4.84 -22.56
C SER A 181 16.35 -4.76 -21.05
N THR A 182 15.18 -5.15 -20.54
CA THR A 182 14.78 -5.08 -19.13
C THR A 182 15.05 -6.35 -18.34
N ALA A 183 15.61 -7.39 -18.98
CA ALA A 183 15.88 -8.70 -18.36
C ALA A 183 16.75 -8.61 -17.09
N ASP A 184 17.66 -7.62 -17.05
CA ASP A 184 18.61 -7.40 -15.98
C ASP A 184 18.30 -6.12 -15.17
N VAL A 185 17.01 -5.73 -15.06
CA VAL A 185 16.57 -4.55 -14.31
C VAL A 185 15.46 -4.89 -13.34
N LEU A 186 15.72 -4.75 -12.07
CA LEU A 186 14.73 -4.95 -11.00
C LEU A 186 13.58 -3.91 -11.05
N PRO A 187 12.36 -4.33 -10.68
CA PRO A 187 11.91 -5.66 -10.26
C PRO A 187 11.70 -6.58 -11.48
N LEU A 188 12.01 -7.85 -11.36
CA LEU A 188 11.71 -8.84 -12.42
C LEU A 188 10.24 -9.20 -12.44
N THR A 189 9.60 -9.20 -11.27
CA THR A 189 8.17 -9.45 -11.06
C THR A 189 7.69 -8.69 -9.84
N GLY A 190 6.39 -8.69 -9.61
CA GLY A 190 5.74 -8.13 -8.42
C GLY A 190 4.22 -8.25 -8.53
N ASP A 191 3.52 -8.18 -7.40
CA ASP A 191 2.07 -8.08 -7.36
C ASP A 191 1.62 -6.61 -7.44
N PHE A 192 2.25 -5.85 -8.31
CA PHE A 192 1.95 -4.47 -8.64
C PHE A 192 2.33 -4.17 -10.09
N PHE A 193 1.74 -3.13 -10.67
CA PHE A 193 2.05 -2.74 -12.04
C PHE A 193 3.26 -1.80 -12.09
N VAL A 194 4.18 -2.04 -13.03
CA VAL A 194 5.33 -1.16 -13.30
C VAL A 194 4.95 -0.18 -14.40
N TYR A 195 4.57 1.03 -13.98
CA TYR A 195 4.17 2.11 -14.88
C TYR A 195 5.35 2.65 -15.67
N GLY A 196 5.14 2.98 -16.95
CA GLY A 196 6.14 3.60 -17.79
C GLY A 196 6.05 5.11 -17.80
N GLY A 197 7.18 5.79 -18.02
CA GLY A 197 7.22 7.21 -18.26
C GLY A 197 8.24 8.01 -17.44
N LEU A 198 8.26 9.32 -17.70
CA LEU A 198 8.89 10.32 -16.87
C LEU A 198 7.89 10.70 -15.76
N TYR A 199 7.72 9.80 -14.81
CA TYR A 199 6.64 9.88 -13.82
C TYR A 199 7.01 10.68 -12.56
N ARG A 200 8.25 11.19 -12.49
CA ARG A 200 8.71 12.16 -11.49
C ARG A 200 9.34 13.37 -12.18
N PRO A 201 9.59 14.47 -11.47
CA PRO A 201 10.14 15.71 -12.03
C PRO A 201 11.42 15.51 -12.84
N VAL A 202 11.57 16.36 -13.85
CA VAL A 202 12.82 16.54 -14.61
C VAL A 202 13.28 17.97 -14.48
N SER A 203 14.56 18.19 -14.23
CA SER A 203 15.17 19.53 -14.08
C SER A 203 16.55 19.63 -14.70
N LEU A 204 16.98 20.86 -14.95
CA LEU A 204 18.35 21.23 -15.28
C LEU A 204 18.98 21.88 -14.04
N VAL A 205 20.01 21.23 -13.49
CA VAL A 205 20.79 21.76 -12.36
C VAL A 205 22.05 22.43 -12.91
N VAL A 206 22.27 23.70 -12.54
CA VAL A 206 23.46 24.48 -12.93
C VAL A 206 24.23 24.88 -11.68
N THR A 207 25.52 24.60 -11.64
CA THR A 207 26.39 24.89 -10.50
C THR A 207 27.78 25.35 -10.94
N SER A 208 28.62 25.79 -10.00
CA SER A 208 30.02 26.14 -10.24
C SER A 208 30.83 24.90 -10.65
N THR A 209 32.02 25.08 -11.24
CA THR A 209 32.94 24.00 -11.56
C THR A 209 33.47 23.28 -10.30
N THR A 210 33.52 23.99 -9.16
CA THR A 210 33.75 23.36 -7.85
C THR A 210 32.40 23.33 -7.13
N HIS A 211 31.93 22.16 -6.74
CA HIS A 211 30.59 21.98 -6.15
C HIS A 211 30.55 20.71 -5.28
N PHE A 212 29.47 20.49 -4.52
CA PHE A 212 29.22 19.20 -3.88
C PHE A 212 28.90 18.14 -4.95
N ASP A 213 29.43 16.93 -4.80
CA ASP A 213 29.39 15.88 -5.84
C ASP A 213 27.95 15.41 -6.14
N LEU A 214 27.38 15.98 -7.19
CA LEU A 214 26.03 15.66 -7.67
C LEU A 214 25.95 14.30 -8.39
N MET A 215 27.09 13.71 -8.74
CA MET A 215 27.17 12.43 -9.46
C MET A 215 27.25 11.23 -8.51
N ASP A 216 27.28 11.45 -7.19
CA ASP A 216 27.31 10.41 -6.19
C ASP A 216 25.92 9.77 -6.02
N TYR A 217 25.59 8.82 -6.86
CA TYR A 217 24.32 8.07 -6.87
C TYR A 217 23.05 8.95 -6.78
N GLY A 218 23.04 10.12 -7.42
CA GLY A 218 21.90 11.03 -7.40
C GLY A 218 21.67 11.78 -6.08
N SER A 219 22.57 11.65 -5.10
CA SER A 219 22.49 12.31 -3.79
C SER A 219 22.83 13.81 -3.85
N SER A 220 22.82 14.46 -2.70
CA SER A 220 23.29 15.86 -2.57
C SER A 220 24.81 15.99 -2.47
N GLY A 221 25.53 14.88 -2.31
CA GLY A 221 26.95 14.83 -1.99
C GLY A 221 27.28 15.22 -0.54
N VAL A 222 26.26 15.37 0.31
CA VAL A 222 26.41 15.70 1.74
C VAL A 222 25.59 14.72 2.58
N TYR A 223 26.21 14.15 3.61
CA TYR A 223 25.65 13.11 4.46
C TYR A 223 25.78 13.48 5.93
N ALA A 224 24.69 13.45 6.66
CA ALA A 224 24.69 13.73 8.10
C ALA A 224 24.16 12.55 8.90
N LYS A 225 24.80 12.22 10.02
CA LYS A 225 24.34 11.20 10.94
C LYS A 225 24.55 11.61 12.40
N THR A 226 23.71 11.11 13.26
CA THR A 226 23.89 11.18 14.70
C THR A 226 24.86 10.05 15.11
N ALA A 227 26.08 10.39 15.52
CA ALA A 227 27.05 9.42 16.00
C ALA A 227 26.74 8.99 17.44
N SER A 228 26.30 9.94 18.27
CA SER A 228 25.78 9.68 19.61
C SER A 228 24.79 10.76 20.02
N ALA A 229 23.81 10.43 20.85
CA ALA A 229 22.87 11.40 21.40
C ALA A 229 22.42 11.02 22.81
N ALA A 230 22.44 12.03 23.71
CA ALA A 230 21.87 11.97 25.03
C ALA A 230 21.33 13.36 25.40
N SER A 231 20.55 13.48 26.46
CA SER A 231 20.03 14.77 26.92
C SER A 231 21.10 15.79 27.24
N ALA A 232 22.31 15.37 27.62
CA ALA A 232 23.44 16.25 27.92
C ALA A 232 24.20 16.73 26.68
N GLY A 233 24.16 15.99 25.57
CA GLY A 233 24.88 16.37 24.36
C GLY A 233 24.69 15.35 23.24
N ALA A 234 24.92 15.80 22.00
CA ALA A 234 24.96 14.93 20.82
C ALA A 234 26.21 15.22 19.99
N ASP A 235 26.71 14.18 19.33
CA ASP A 235 27.75 14.27 18.30
C ASP A 235 27.08 14.02 16.93
N VAL A 236 27.12 15.04 16.07
CA VAL A 236 26.59 14.97 14.70
C VAL A 236 27.76 15.01 13.72
N GLN A 237 27.89 13.96 12.94
CA GLN A 237 28.91 13.85 11.90
C GLN A 237 28.33 14.25 10.55
N VAL A 238 28.96 15.20 9.86
CA VAL A 238 28.61 15.64 8.52
C VAL A 238 29.76 15.39 7.58
N ARG A 239 29.56 14.55 6.58
CA ARG A 239 30.50 14.20 5.53
C ARG A 239 30.09 14.89 4.22
N ALA A 240 31.01 15.60 3.60
CA ALA A 240 30.81 16.31 2.34
C ALA A 240 31.80 15.81 1.27
N ARG A 241 31.29 15.45 0.12
CA ARG A 241 32.05 15.13 -1.09
C ARG A 241 32.11 16.36 -1.97
N ILE A 242 33.30 16.88 -2.23
CA ILE A 242 33.54 18.10 -2.99
C ILE A 242 34.23 17.73 -4.31
N ARG A 243 33.62 18.10 -5.40
CA ARG A 243 34.05 17.83 -6.77
C ARG A 243 34.59 19.09 -7.42
N ASN A 244 35.69 18.97 -8.17
CA ASN A 244 36.22 20.02 -8.99
C ASN A 244 36.36 19.55 -10.44
N ASP A 245 35.44 19.99 -11.30
CA ASP A 245 35.45 19.73 -12.75
C ASP A 245 36.24 20.80 -13.52
N GLY A 246 36.87 21.73 -12.82
CA GLY A 246 37.74 22.78 -13.40
C GLY A 246 39.11 22.25 -13.80
N LYS A 247 39.83 23.05 -14.56
CA LYS A 247 41.19 22.72 -15.07
C LYS A 247 42.31 23.06 -14.07
N GLN A 248 41.98 23.73 -12.96
CA GLN A 248 42.94 24.16 -11.94
C GLN A 248 42.51 23.64 -10.58
N SER A 249 43.48 23.49 -9.67
CA SER A 249 43.22 23.19 -8.27
C SER A 249 42.34 24.27 -7.63
N SER A 250 41.32 23.88 -6.87
CA SER A 250 40.39 24.77 -6.20
C SER A 250 40.61 24.71 -4.70
N ALA A 251 41.02 25.84 -4.10
CA ALA A 251 41.13 25.98 -2.65
C ALA A 251 39.84 26.65 -2.12
N VAL A 252 39.08 25.94 -1.32
CA VAL A 252 37.81 26.39 -0.78
C VAL A 252 37.77 26.33 0.76
N LEU A 253 36.95 27.16 1.35
CA LEU A 253 36.54 27.06 2.74
C LEU A 253 35.21 26.31 2.78
N LEU A 254 35.21 25.17 3.45
CA LEU A 254 34.01 24.37 3.75
C LEU A 254 33.49 24.79 5.12
N ARG A 255 32.28 25.34 5.15
CA ARG A 255 31.57 25.71 6.37
C ARG A 255 30.39 24.78 6.56
N THR A 256 30.36 24.11 7.71
CA THR A 256 29.29 23.20 8.11
C THR A 256 28.58 23.78 9.31
N LEU A 257 27.27 23.93 9.24
CA LEU A 257 26.43 24.54 10.28
C LEU A 257 25.29 23.55 10.62
N LEU A 258 24.97 23.48 11.88
CA LEU A 258 23.70 22.95 12.37
C LEU A 258 22.90 24.12 12.92
N VAL A 259 21.73 24.37 12.32
CA VAL A 259 20.88 25.54 12.61
C VAL A 259 19.57 25.02 13.24
N ASP A 260 19.15 25.60 14.34
CA ASP A 260 17.90 25.22 15.00
C ASP A 260 16.65 25.74 14.25
N ALA A 261 15.47 25.32 14.68
CA ALA A 261 14.20 25.73 14.07
C ALA A 261 13.92 27.24 14.17
N LYS A 262 14.67 27.99 14.99
CA LYS A 262 14.56 29.44 15.13
C LYS A 262 15.60 30.20 14.31
N GLY A 263 16.45 29.46 13.57
CA GLY A 263 17.53 30.06 12.77
C GLY A 263 18.83 30.35 13.53
N ALA A 264 18.94 29.92 14.79
CA ALA A 264 20.19 30.08 15.55
C ALA A 264 21.17 28.93 15.26
N VAL A 265 22.47 29.25 15.19
CA VAL A 265 23.52 28.25 14.97
C VAL A 265 23.74 27.46 16.25
N ALA A 266 23.37 26.19 16.29
CA ALA A 266 23.57 25.28 17.41
C ALA A 266 25.01 24.75 17.46
N ALA A 267 25.61 24.49 16.32
CA ALA A 267 27.00 24.06 16.17
C ALA A 267 27.56 24.43 14.80
N GLN A 268 28.86 24.64 14.70
CA GLN A 268 29.52 24.90 13.41
C GLN A 268 30.94 24.41 13.34
N ARG A 269 31.43 24.16 12.12
CA ARG A 269 32.82 23.83 11.81
C ARG A 269 33.24 24.48 10.50
N GLU A 270 34.48 24.99 10.46
CA GLU A 270 35.11 25.47 9.22
C GLU A 270 36.37 24.68 8.93
N GLN A 271 36.62 24.35 7.67
CA GLN A 271 37.76 23.56 7.19
C GLN A 271 38.25 24.10 5.84
N SER A 272 39.55 24.25 5.68
CA SER A 272 40.14 24.57 4.38
C SER A 272 40.37 23.25 3.60
N VAL A 273 39.83 23.20 2.38
CA VAL A 273 39.93 22.02 1.51
C VAL A 273 40.51 22.42 0.17
N THR A 274 41.44 21.64 -0.33
CA THR A 274 41.99 21.81 -1.70
C THR A 274 41.58 20.62 -2.53
N VAL A 275 40.92 20.90 -3.67
CA VAL A 275 40.42 19.88 -4.61
C VAL A 275 41.21 19.97 -5.91
N ALA A 276 41.91 18.93 -6.27
CA ALA A 276 42.70 18.86 -7.52
C ALA A 276 41.75 18.91 -8.76
N PRO A 277 42.24 19.28 -9.94
CA PRO A 277 41.42 19.23 -11.15
C PRO A 277 40.83 17.84 -11.42
N ALA A 278 39.64 17.80 -11.94
CA ALA A 278 38.90 16.56 -12.29
C ALA A 278 38.92 15.50 -11.17
N SER A 279 38.78 15.92 -9.90
CA SER A 279 38.80 15.02 -8.75
C SER A 279 37.69 15.30 -7.74
N VAL A 280 37.49 14.34 -6.86
CA VAL A 280 36.60 14.43 -5.69
C VAL A 280 37.40 14.28 -4.41
N VAL A 281 37.14 15.12 -3.42
CA VAL A 281 37.74 15.03 -2.08
C VAL A 281 36.59 14.90 -1.07
N GLU A 282 36.76 14.05 -0.07
CA GLU A 282 35.83 13.90 1.03
C GLU A 282 36.37 14.62 2.28
N SER A 283 35.49 15.37 2.97
CA SER A 283 35.77 16.05 4.21
C SER A 283 34.68 15.78 5.25
N THR A 284 35.07 15.51 6.47
CA THR A 284 34.14 15.21 7.56
C THR A 284 34.26 16.27 8.67
N ALA A 285 33.11 16.80 9.08
CA ALA A 285 33.00 17.71 10.24
C ALA A 285 32.25 16.99 11.37
N ASN A 286 32.81 17.04 12.58
CA ASN A 286 32.11 16.61 13.80
C ASN A 286 31.61 17.85 14.53
N LEU A 287 30.29 17.87 14.81
CA LEU A 287 29.57 18.95 15.45
C LEU A 287 29.05 18.47 16.81
N ILE A 288 29.54 19.10 17.87
CA ILE A 288 29.08 18.82 19.24
C ILE A 288 27.91 19.77 19.56
N VAL A 289 26.78 19.21 19.91
CA VAL A 289 25.53 19.94 20.23
C VAL A 289 25.22 19.74 21.71
N PRO A 290 25.46 20.76 22.57
CA PRO A 290 25.08 20.67 23.97
C PRO A 290 23.56 20.77 24.14
N HIS A 291 23.01 19.93 25.00
CA HIS A 291 21.57 19.86 25.29
C HIS A 291 20.68 19.85 24.02
N PRO A 292 20.85 18.85 23.12
CA PRO A 292 20.12 18.81 21.86
C PRO A 292 18.61 18.64 22.07
N HIS A 293 17.80 19.23 21.21
CA HIS A 293 16.42 18.89 21.06
C HIS A 293 16.34 17.66 20.14
N LEU A 294 15.89 16.53 20.65
CA LEU A 294 15.91 15.28 19.91
C LEU A 294 14.65 15.15 19.04
N TRP A 295 14.79 14.51 17.89
CA TRP A 295 13.65 14.08 17.08
C TRP A 295 13.01 12.84 17.73
N GLN A 296 11.79 12.99 18.30
CA GLN A 296 11.11 12.00 19.12
C GLN A 296 9.92 11.35 18.39
N GLY A 297 10.00 11.23 17.08
CA GLY A 297 8.88 10.68 16.27
C GLY A 297 7.64 11.54 16.39
N VAL A 298 6.45 10.93 16.33
CA VAL A 298 5.15 11.65 16.34
C VAL A 298 4.88 12.47 17.60
N GLU A 299 5.63 12.25 18.68
CA GLU A 299 5.47 13.02 19.91
C GLU A 299 6.10 14.40 19.83
N ASP A 300 7.27 14.49 19.21
CA ASP A 300 8.03 15.74 19.06
C ASP A 300 9.02 15.60 17.87
N PRO A 301 8.57 15.84 16.64
CA PRO A 301 9.37 15.69 15.42
C PRO A 301 10.30 16.88 15.16
N TYR A 302 11.11 17.27 16.16
CA TYR A 302 11.95 18.44 16.06
C TYR A 302 13.08 18.27 15.04
N LEU A 303 13.18 19.24 14.12
CA LEU A 303 14.18 19.25 13.05
C LEU A 303 15.12 20.46 13.19
N TYR A 304 16.40 20.18 13.10
CA TYR A 304 17.44 21.14 12.75
C TYR A 304 17.54 21.26 11.24
N HIS A 305 18.35 22.20 10.77
CA HIS A 305 18.84 22.24 9.40
C HIS A 305 20.36 22.08 9.39
N VAL A 306 20.85 21.10 8.65
CA VAL A 306 22.26 21.03 8.26
C VAL A 306 22.43 21.95 7.07
N VAL A 307 23.36 22.91 7.15
CA VAL A 307 23.73 23.80 6.06
C VAL A 307 25.22 23.64 5.80
N VAL A 308 25.58 23.29 4.58
CA VAL A 308 26.98 23.12 4.17
C VAL A 308 27.25 24.04 2.99
N GLU A 309 28.29 24.88 3.13
CA GLU A 309 28.65 25.91 2.17
C GLU A 309 30.09 25.78 1.72
N LEU A 310 30.30 25.95 0.43
CA LEU A 310 31.63 26.19 -0.15
C LEU A 310 31.80 27.67 -0.45
N SER A 311 32.93 28.24 -0.06
CA SER A 311 33.29 29.61 -0.33
C SER A 311 34.78 29.75 -0.70
N SER A 312 35.17 30.91 -1.25
CA SER A 312 36.58 31.23 -1.47
C SER A 312 36.82 32.71 -1.12
N LYS A 313 38.07 33.15 -1.17
CA LYS A 313 38.44 34.58 -0.91
C LYS A 313 37.70 35.55 -1.86
N SER A 314 37.39 35.09 -3.08
CA SER A 314 36.78 35.93 -4.13
C SER A 314 35.29 35.69 -4.33
N VAL A 315 34.76 34.55 -3.85
CA VAL A 315 33.36 34.17 -4.03
C VAL A 315 32.76 33.79 -2.68
N PRO A 316 31.83 34.60 -2.14
CA PRO A 316 31.23 34.35 -0.81
C PRO A 316 30.54 33.01 -0.66
N VAL A 317 29.82 32.55 -1.71
CA VAL A 317 29.20 31.21 -1.75
C VAL A 317 29.39 30.66 -3.16
N ILE A 318 30.15 29.58 -3.26
CA ILE A 318 30.39 28.83 -4.50
C ILE A 318 29.28 27.80 -4.73
N ASP A 319 28.92 27.09 -3.67
CA ASP A 319 27.85 26.11 -3.66
C ASP A 319 27.28 25.95 -2.23
N ARG A 320 26.03 25.55 -2.12
CA ARG A 320 25.33 25.35 -0.84
C ARG A 320 24.39 24.18 -0.94
N VAL A 321 24.39 23.34 0.10
CA VAL A 321 23.41 22.28 0.34
C VAL A 321 22.79 22.51 1.71
N SER A 322 21.45 22.41 1.81
CA SER A 322 20.74 22.49 3.08
C SER A 322 19.61 21.49 3.09
N PHE A 323 19.42 20.79 4.21
CA PHE A 323 18.33 19.83 4.42
C PHE A 323 17.93 19.75 5.89
N PRO A 324 16.66 19.37 6.19
CA PRO A 324 16.22 19.08 7.55
C PRO A 324 16.99 17.91 8.17
N PHE A 325 17.25 17.95 9.47
CA PHE A 325 17.98 16.88 10.17
C PHE A 325 17.46 16.68 11.60
N GLY A 326 17.05 15.47 11.94
CA GLY A 326 16.64 15.10 13.28
C GLY A 326 17.75 14.36 14.03
N ILE A 327 18.14 14.89 15.20
CA ILE A 327 19.09 14.19 16.08
C ILE A 327 18.36 13.09 16.82
N ARG A 328 18.75 11.83 16.61
CA ARG A 328 18.06 10.68 17.22
C ARG A 328 18.95 9.45 17.34
N GLN A 329 18.54 8.52 18.20
CA GLN A 329 19.05 7.14 18.27
C GLN A 329 17.89 6.16 18.23
N VAL A 330 18.02 5.08 17.45
CA VAL A 330 17.04 3.99 17.37
C VAL A 330 17.73 2.71 17.85
N ARG A 331 17.05 1.95 18.70
CA ARG A 331 17.47 0.63 19.15
C ARG A 331 16.32 -0.36 18.99
N PHE A 332 16.61 -1.48 18.38
CA PHE A 332 15.70 -2.61 18.30
C PHE A 332 16.05 -3.64 19.36
N ASP A 333 15.03 -4.18 20.00
CA ASP A 333 15.16 -5.16 21.07
C ASP A 333 14.32 -6.39 20.70
N PRO A 334 14.88 -7.60 20.74
CA PRO A 334 14.17 -8.80 20.29
C PRO A 334 12.93 -9.13 21.12
N ASP A 335 12.87 -8.74 22.40
CA ASP A 335 11.79 -9.07 23.31
C ASP A 335 10.84 -7.90 23.60
N GLN A 336 11.30 -6.65 23.39
CA GLN A 336 10.60 -5.44 23.80
C GLN A 336 10.27 -4.49 22.63
N GLY A 337 10.59 -4.85 21.37
CA GLY A 337 10.28 -4.04 20.21
C GLY A 337 11.29 -2.94 19.92
N VAL A 338 10.86 -1.70 19.65
CA VAL A 338 11.73 -0.61 19.20
C VAL A 338 11.74 0.58 20.18
N PHE A 339 12.91 1.18 20.34
CA PHE A 339 13.14 2.33 21.20
C PHE A 339 13.73 3.49 20.40
N LEU A 340 13.13 4.66 20.54
CA LEU A 340 13.62 5.93 20.01
C LEU A 340 14.11 6.79 21.17
N ASN A 341 15.39 7.19 21.13
CA ASN A 341 16.07 7.95 22.19
C ASN A 341 15.90 7.32 23.61
N GLY A 342 15.89 5.99 23.65
CA GLY A 342 15.73 5.23 24.90
C GLY A 342 14.28 5.05 25.36
N LYS A 343 13.30 5.66 24.69
CA LYS A 343 11.87 5.49 24.98
C LYS A 343 11.27 4.46 24.02
N HIS A 344 10.54 3.49 24.57
CA HIS A 344 9.76 2.54 23.75
C HIS A 344 8.72 3.28 22.91
N ILE A 345 8.61 2.93 21.63
CA ILE A 345 7.58 3.44 20.70
C ILE A 345 6.78 2.30 20.11
N SER A 346 5.51 2.52 19.86
CA SER A 346 4.66 1.59 19.12
C SER A 346 4.65 1.97 17.64
N VAL A 347 5.01 1.03 16.77
CA VAL A 347 4.95 1.24 15.32
C VAL A 347 3.68 0.62 14.77
N HIS A 348 2.66 1.47 14.65
CA HIS A 348 1.41 1.17 13.95
C HIS A 348 1.64 1.48 12.47
N GLY A 349 1.94 0.45 11.70
CA GLY A 349 2.44 0.59 10.34
C GLY A 349 1.42 0.26 9.26
N VAL A 350 1.69 0.80 8.08
CA VAL A 350 1.00 0.47 6.83
C VAL A 350 1.99 0.20 5.71
N GLY A 351 1.66 -0.72 4.80
CA GLY A 351 2.27 -0.77 3.48
C GLY A 351 1.73 0.38 2.62
N TYR A 352 2.57 0.97 1.77
CA TYR A 352 2.16 2.06 0.90
C TYR A 352 2.75 1.91 -0.51
N HIS A 353 1.87 1.69 -1.51
CA HIS A 353 2.17 1.87 -2.94
C HIS A 353 1.87 3.30 -3.37
N GLN A 354 2.68 3.85 -4.27
CA GLN A 354 2.60 5.27 -4.68
C GLN A 354 1.61 5.55 -5.81
N ASP A 355 0.90 4.53 -6.31
CA ASP A 355 -0.02 4.70 -7.44
C ASP A 355 -1.43 5.10 -7.01
N ARG A 356 -2.14 5.70 -7.95
CA ARG A 356 -3.48 6.25 -7.74
C ARG A 356 -4.28 6.16 -9.02
N GLU A 357 -5.58 6.01 -8.92
CA GLU A 357 -6.50 6.00 -10.05
C GLU A 357 -6.27 7.20 -10.99
N GLY A 358 -6.15 6.93 -12.28
CA GLY A 358 -5.99 7.95 -13.35
C GLY A 358 -4.61 8.59 -13.44
N LYS A 359 -3.75 8.45 -12.42
CA LYS A 359 -2.40 9.03 -12.40
C LYS A 359 -1.29 7.97 -12.40
N GLY A 360 -1.58 6.73 -11.97
CA GLY A 360 -0.52 5.75 -11.69
C GLY A 360 0.55 6.34 -10.79
N TRP A 361 1.82 6.19 -11.14
CA TRP A 361 2.95 6.74 -10.37
C TRP A 361 3.21 8.25 -10.61
N ALA A 362 2.52 8.89 -11.57
CA ALA A 362 2.70 10.32 -11.86
C ALA A 362 1.95 11.23 -10.86
N SER A 363 1.99 10.86 -9.58
CA SER A 363 1.43 11.63 -8.46
C SER A 363 2.20 12.92 -8.21
N GLN A 364 1.50 13.96 -7.75
CA GLN A 364 2.09 15.25 -7.38
C GLN A 364 2.37 15.28 -5.86
N PRO A 365 3.21 16.19 -5.36
CA PRO A 365 3.47 16.32 -3.92
C PRO A 365 2.20 16.49 -3.08
N GLU A 366 1.18 17.17 -3.63
CA GLU A 366 -0.11 17.38 -2.96
C GLU A 366 -0.90 16.08 -2.82
N ASP A 367 -0.78 15.15 -3.77
CA ASP A 367 -1.38 13.83 -3.70
C ASP A 367 -0.75 13.00 -2.56
N VAL A 368 0.58 13.03 -2.48
CA VAL A 368 1.34 12.35 -1.42
C VAL A 368 1.02 12.93 -0.04
N ALA A 369 0.89 14.26 0.06
CA ALA A 369 0.52 14.92 1.30
C ALA A 369 -0.91 14.57 1.75
N ALA A 370 -1.84 14.40 0.81
CA ALA A 370 -3.21 13.97 1.11
C ALA A 370 -3.24 12.52 1.62
N ASP A 371 -2.44 11.63 1.03
CA ASP A 371 -2.31 10.23 1.44
C ASP A 371 -1.70 10.13 2.85
N GLU A 372 -0.60 10.85 3.10
CA GLU A 372 0.05 10.90 4.40
C GLU A 372 -0.90 11.44 5.49
N ALA A 373 -1.60 12.52 5.21
CA ALA A 373 -2.57 13.09 6.14
C ALA A 373 -3.69 12.10 6.49
N MET A 374 -4.15 11.29 5.53
CA MET A 374 -5.16 10.24 5.75
C MET A 374 -4.59 9.10 6.60
N MET A 375 -3.34 8.68 6.37
CA MET A 375 -2.67 7.68 7.19
C MET A 375 -2.50 8.18 8.64
N ARG A 376 -2.07 9.43 8.84
CA ARG A 376 -1.95 10.03 10.19
C ARG A 376 -3.30 10.19 10.89
N GLU A 377 -4.36 10.56 10.16
CA GLU A 377 -5.72 10.62 10.71
C GLU A 377 -6.14 9.27 11.30
N MET A 378 -5.71 8.16 10.71
CA MET A 378 -5.97 6.81 11.20
C MET A 378 -5.11 6.44 12.42
N GLY A 379 -4.01 7.15 12.69
CA GLY A 379 -3.08 6.86 13.78
C GLY A 379 -1.84 6.08 13.37
N VAL A 380 -1.50 6.08 12.08
CA VAL A 380 -0.26 5.50 11.58
C VAL A 380 0.94 6.23 12.17
N THR A 381 1.93 5.47 12.64
CA THR A 381 3.21 5.97 13.15
C THR A 381 4.41 5.46 12.36
N GLY A 382 4.18 4.52 11.43
CA GLY A 382 5.21 4.00 10.53
C GLY A 382 4.68 3.65 9.16
N ILE A 383 5.51 3.82 8.13
CA ILE A 383 5.16 3.47 6.74
C ILE A 383 6.25 2.57 6.18
N ARG A 384 5.85 1.44 5.62
CA ARG A 384 6.71 0.63 4.77
C ARG A 384 6.50 1.06 3.32
N LEU A 385 7.53 1.63 2.71
CA LEU A 385 7.52 2.12 1.34
C LEU A 385 7.71 0.93 0.38
N THR A 386 6.61 0.37 -0.07
CA THR A 386 6.58 -0.90 -0.80
C THR A 386 6.54 -0.70 -2.30
N HIS A 387 7.19 -1.53 -3.06
CA HIS A 387 8.33 -2.44 -2.77
C HIS A 387 9.55 -1.88 -3.50
N TYR A 388 9.78 -0.58 -3.39
CA TYR A 388 10.77 0.19 -4.15
C TYR A 388 10.98 1.56 -3.51
N GLN A 389 12.05 2.24 -3.90
CA GLN A 389 12.33 3.60 -3.45
C GLN A 389 11.20 4.57 -3.85
N HIS A 390 10.59 5.23 -2.87
CA HIS A 390 9.62 6.28 -3.09
C HIS A 390 10.28 7.64 -3.33
N GLY A 391 9.49 8.63 -3.77
CA GLY A 391 10.00 9.98 -4.02
C GLY A 391 10.23 10.76 -2.73
N GLN A 392 10.99 11.85 -2.85
CA GLN A 392 11.33 12.73 -1.74
C GLN A 392 10.13 13.23 -0.91
N PRO A 393 8.93 13.55 -1.51
CA PRO A 393 7.83 14.13 -0.73
C PRO A 393 7.38 13.30 0.48
N ILE A 394 7.34 11.97 0.40
CA ILE A 394 6.91 11.15 1.54
C ILE A 394 7.96 11.13 2.67
N HIS A 395 9.25 11.19 2.32
CA HIS A 395 10.34 11.26 3.28
C HIS A 395 10.32 12.61 4.04
N ASP A 396 10.16 13.72 3.30
CA ASP A 396 10.08 15.06 3.89
C ASP A 396 8.87 15.19 4.83
N LEU A 397 7.73 14.61 4.45
CA LEU A 397 6.53 14.57 5.28
C LEU A 397 6.74 13.73 6.53
N ALA A 398 7.32 12.54 6.39
CA ALA A 398 7.60 11.65 7.52
C ALA A 398 8.60 12.27 8.52
N ASP A 399 9.63 12.96 8.05
CA ASP A 399 10.57 13.69 8.90
C ASP A 399 9.85 14.79 9.70
N ARG A 400 9.00 15.59 9.02
CA ARG A 400 8.26 16.72 9.60
C ARG A 400 7.22 16.26 10.63
N ASP A 401 6.53 15.16 10.34
CA ASP A 401 5.39 14.70 11.12
C ASP A 401 5.74 13.52 12.06
N GLY A 402 7.01 13.09 12.06
CA GLY A 402 7.55 12.14 13.03
C GLY A 402 7.25 10.68 12.74
N LEU A 403 6.86 10.33 11.51
CA LEU A 403 6.63 8.94 11.12
C LEU A 403 7.95 8.21 10.92
N VAL A 404 8.00 6.92 11.25
CA VAL A 404 9.16 6.09 10.93
C VAL A 404 8.96 5.42 9.58
N LEU A 405 10.05 5.31 8.79
CA LEU A 405 10.03 4.73 7.46
C LEU A 405 10.89 3.44 7.39
N TRP A 406 10.38 2.50 6.63
CA TRP A 406 11.07 1.32 6.14
C TRP A 406 11.26 1.49 4.64
N ASP A 407 12.48 1.74 4.21
CA ASP A 407 12.86 1.88 2.80
C ASP A 407 13.33 0.55 2.21
N GLU A 408 12.92 0.26 0.96
CA GLU A 408 13.10 -1.05 0.34
C GLU A 408 13.56 -0.92 -1.12
N ILE A 409 14.52 -1.79 -1.54
CA ILE A 409 14.88 -1.94 -2.95
C ILE A 409 13.89 -2.87 -3.66
N PRO A 410 13.72 -2.75 -4.99
CA PRO A 410 12.72 -3.52 -5.74
C PRO A 410 13.15 -4.97 -6.06
N LEU A 411 13.82 -5.63 -5.15
CA LEU A 411 14.11 -7.06 -5.21
C LEU A 411 12.92 -7.83 -4.64
N VAL A 412 11.94 -8.13 -5.50
CA VAL A 412 10.64 -8.70 -5.09
C VAL A 412 10.49 -10.09 -5.66
N SER A 413 10.34 -11.06 -4.79
CA SER A 413 10.08 -12.48 -5.08
C SER A 413 11.09 -13.14 -6.01
N GLN A 414 11.41 -12.57 -7.16
CA GLN A 414 12.20 -13.18 -8.22
C GLN A 414 13.55 -12.48 -8.41
N TRP A 415 14.65 -13.26 -8.40
CA TRP A 415 16.02 -12.77 -8.57
C TRP A 415 16.76 -13.44 -9.74
N THR A 416 16.08 -14.29 -10.51
CA THR A 416 16.57 -14.89 -11.78
C THR A 416 15.42 -14.96 -12.78
N LEU A 417 15.73 -15.04 -14.06
CA LEU A 417 14.74 -15.25 -15.12
C LEU A 417 14.87 -16.65 -15.74
N GLY A 418 13.71 -17.16 -16.16
CA GLY A 418 13.64 -18.47 -16.80
C GLY A 418 14.06 -19.60 -15.85
N GLU A 419 14.91 -20.50 -16.32
CA GLU A 419 15.44 -21.63 -15.55
C GLU A 419 16.83 -21.34 -14.94
N SER A 420 17.29 -20.10 -14.96
CA SER A 420 18.60 -19.73 -14.41
C SER A 420 18.64 -19.95 -12.90
N LEU A 421 19.68 -20.59 -12.40
CA LEU A 421 19.89 -20.85 -10.98
C LEU A 421 20.58 -19.68 -10.24
N GLN A 422 21.19 -18.78 -10.99
CA GLN A 422 21.90 -17.61 -10.44
C GLN A 422 21.51 -16.36 -11.24
N PRO A 423 21.52 -15.18 -10.61
CA PRO A 423 21.35 -13.93 -11.33
C PRO A 423 22.53 -13.70 -12.28
N THR A 424 22.28 -13.04 -13.39
CA THR A 424 23.35 -12.56 -14.27
C THR A 424 24.22 -11.51 -13.54
N ASP A 425 25.45 -11.31 -13.98
CA ASP A 425 26.29 -10.25 -13.42
C ASP A 425 25.67 -8.86 -13.61
N ALA A 426 24.98 -8.64 -14.73
CA ALA A 426 24.26 -7.38 -15.00
C ALA A 426 23.08 -7.16 -14.02
N LEU A 427 22.31 -8.19 -13.71
CA LEU A 427 21.24 -8.10 -12.72
C LEU A 427 21.78 -7.88 -11.30
N ARG A 428 22.87 -8.57 -10.95
CA ARG A 428 23.56 -8.38 -9.68
C ARG A 428 24.07 -6.96 -9.52
N GLU A 429 24.71 -6.41 -10.58
CA GLU A 429 25.15 -5.02 -10.59
C GLU A 429 24.00 -4.02 -10.50
N ASN A 430 22.85 -4.30 -11.15
CA ASN A 430 21.66 -3.47 -11.03
C ASN A 430 21.08 -3.48 -9.59
N ALA A 431 21.08 -4.62 -8.91
CA ALA A 431 20.67 -4.69 -7.51
C ALA A 431 21.59 -3.86 -6.60
N ARG A 432 22.92 -3.94 -6.79
CA ARG A 432 23.90 -3.11 -6.08
C ARG A 432 23.67 -1.62 -6.34
N GLN A 433 23.54 -1.22 -7.62
CA GLN A 433 23.29 0.16 -8.01
C GLN A 433 22.04 0.72 -7.32
N GLN A 434 20.91 0.00 -7.35
CA GLN A 434 19.67 0.48 -6.76
C GLN A 434 19.76 0.57 -5.23
N LEU A 435 20.52 -0.30 -4.56
CA LEU A 435 20.78 -0.20 -3.13
C LEU A 435 21.69 1.00 -2.77
N HIS A 436 22.71 1.26 -3.57
CA HIS A 436 23.54 2.46 -3.40
C HIS A 436 22.73 3.74 -3.58
N GLU A 437 21.88 3.79 -4.61
CA GLU A 437 21.01 4.94 -4.90
C GLU A 437 20.03 5.18 -3.76
N LEU A 438 19.35 4.14 -3.27
CA LEU A 438 18.44 4.21 -2.13
C LEU A 438 19.13 4.83 -0.90
N ILE A 439 20.21 4.20 -0.47
CA ILE A 439 20.91 4.62 0.76
C ILE A 439 21.52 6.02 0.58
N ALA A 440 22.17 6.32 -0.55
CA ALA A 440 22.78 7.63 -0.76
C ALA A 440 21.78 8.78 -0.81
N GLN A 441 20.58 8.55 -1.38
CA GLN A 441 19.56 9.58 -1.55
C GLN A 441 18.77 9.83 -0.27
N ASP A 442 18.50 8.77 0.51
CA ASP A 442 17.61 8.84 1.67
C ASP A 442 18.36 8.78 3.01
N PHE A 443 19.71 8.84 2.97
CA PHE A 443 20.61 8.78 4.13
C PHE A 443 20.29 9.81 5.21
N ASN A 444 19.93 11.03 4.80
CA ASN A 444 19.80 12.18 5.71
C ASN A 444 18.46 12.22 6.47
N HIS A 445 17.49 11.36 6.12
CA HIS A 445 16.17 11.36 6.70
C HIS A 445 16.16 10.70 8.10
N PRO A 446 15.81 11.42 9.17
CA PRO A 446 15.65 10.84 10.50
C PRO A 446 14.51 9.84 10.59
N SER A 447 13.50 9.97 9.74
CA SER A 447 12.36 9.03 9.64
C SER A 447 12.79 7.63 9.21
N VAL A 448 13.77 7.49 8.33
CA VAL A 448 14.25 6.17 7.86
C VAL A 448 14.98 5.45 8.99
N ILE A 449 14.44 4.31 9.45
CA ILE A 449 14.99 3.55 10.59
C ILE A 449 15.60 2.21 10.20
N THR A 450 15.38 1.72 8.98
CA THR A 450 15.92 0.46 8.47
C THR A 450 16.00 0.45 6.95
N TRP A 451 16.96 -0.31 6.41
CA TRP A 451 17.15 -0.55 4.98
C TRP A 451 16.71 -1.97 4.63
N SER A 452 15.74 -2.13 3.73
CA SER A 452 15.27 -3.43 3.29
C SER A 452 15.94 -3.84 1.97
N ILE A 453 16.49 -5.05 1.97
CA ILE A 453 17.20 -5.62 0.81
C ILE A 453 16.30 -6.49 -0.07
N GLY A 454 15.01 -6.59 0.24
CA GLY A 454 14.04 -7.30 -0.61
C GLY A 454 12.78 -7.75 0.09
N ASN A 455 11.86 -8.30 -0.71
CA ASN A 455 10.55 -8.79 -0.29
C ASN A 455 10.26 -10.18 -0.85
N GLU A 456 9.83 -11.11 0.00
CA GLU A 456 9.33 -12.45 -0.38
C GLU A 456 10.27 -13.27 -1.29
N ILE A 457 11.56 -13.17 -1.06
CA ILE A 457 12.56 -13.92 -1.81
C ILE A 457 12.45 -15.42 -1.58
N ASP A 458 11.98 -15.82 -0.41
CA ASP A 458 11.64 -17.19 -0.04
C ASP A 458 10.43 -17.76 -0.81
N PHE A 459 9.56 -16.88 -1.33
CA PHE A 459 8.42 -17.26 -2.17
C PHE A 459 8.80 -17.44 -3.65
N GLY A 460 9.61 -16.57 -4.20
CA GLY A 460 9.86 -16.36 -5.61
C GLY A 460 10.27 -17.56 -6.47
N ASN A 461 11.54 -17.62 -6.86
CA ASN A 461 12.08 -18.71 -7.70
C ASN A 461 12.01 -20.09 -7.04
N SER A 462 12.00 -20.13 -5.71
CA SER A 462 11.91 -21.37 -4.94
C SER A 462 10.56 -22.06 -5.04
N ILE A 463 9.54 -21.37 -5.43
CA ILE A 463 8.15 -21.72 -5.58
C ILE A 463 7.62 -22.59 -4.45
N PRO A 464 6.82 -22.02 -3.56
CA PRO A 464 6.18 -22.75 -2.48
C PRO A 464 5.33 -23.92 -2.97
N ALA A 465 5.16 -24.91 -2.13
CA ALA A 465 4.36 -26.11 -2.41
C ALA A 465 2.91 -25.79 -2.82
N PHE A 466 2.34 -24.67 -2.41
CA PHE A 466 0.98 -24.28 -2.79
C PHE A 466 0.87 -23.72 -4.23
N VAL A 467 1.99 -23.44 -4.90
CA VAL A 467 2.01 -23.02 -6.30
C VAL A 467 2.33 -24.20 -7.23
N GLY A 468 2.75 -25.32 -6.68
CA GLY A 468 3.12 -26.54 -7.39
C GLY A 468 4.57 -26.96 -7.13
N ASN A 469 4.83 -28.26 -7.13
CA ASN A 469 6.18 -28.77 -6.94
C ASN A 469 7.04 -28.47 -8.16
N LYS A 470 8.09 -27.68 -8.02
CA LYS A 470 9.19 -27.67 -8.97
C LYS A 470 10.02 -28.95 -8.79
N THR A 471 10.13 -29.72 -9.88
CA THR A 471 11.13 -30.78 -9.97
C THR A 471 12.42 -30.14 -10.51
N GLY A 472 13.53 -30.31 -9.81
CA GLY A 472 14.83 -29.80 -10.25
C GLY A 472 15.58 -29.00 -9.19
N ALA A 473 16.68 -28.37 -9.60
CA ALA A 473 17.48 -27.53 -8.73
C ALA A 473 16.73 -26.22 -8.38
N ILE A 474 16.74 -25.84 -7.10
CA ILE A 474 16.14 -24.61 -6.60
C ILE A 474 17.25 -23.53 -6.55
N PRO A 475 17.04 -22.33 -7.13
CA PRO A 475 17.96 -21.23 -7.00
C PRO A 475 18.19 -20.83 -5.54
N ASP A 476 19.45 -20.58 -5.15
CA ASP A 476 19.80 -20.14 -3.80
C ASP A 476 19.98 -18.60 -3.78
N PRO A 477 19.14 -17.81 -3.09
CA PRO A 477 19.24 -16.37 -3.01
C PRO A 477 20.28 -15.90 -2.00
N LEU A 478 20.78 -16.76 -1.10
CA LEU A 478 21.62 -16.36 0.02
C LEU A 478 22.90 -15.64 -0.40
N PRO A 479 23.64 -16.03 -1.47
CA PRO A 479 24.83 -15.30 -1.88
C PRO A 479 24.54 -13.84 -2.25
N LEU A 480 23.47 -13.57 -3.01
CA LEU A 480 23.06 -12.21 -3.39
C LEU A 480 22.59 -11.41 -2.15
N LEU A 481 21.75 -12.00 -1.31
CA LEU A 481 21.23 -11.34 -0.11
C LEU A 481 22.35 -10.97 0.88
N LYS A 482 23.33 -11.87 1.12
CA LYS A 482 24.48 -11.60 1.98
C LYS A 482 25.33 -10.46 1.42
N GLU A 483 25.53 -10.42 0.11
CA GLU A 483 26.25 -9.34 -0.55
C GLU A 483 25.55 -7.99 -0.37
N LEU A 484 24.23 -7.92 -0.65
CA LEU A 484 23.45 -6.70 -0.46
C LEU A 484 23.42 -6.26 1.01
N ASN A 485 23.29 -7.19 1.93
CA ASN A 485 23.36 -6.92 3.37
C ASN A 485 24.70 -6.26 3.75
N GLN A 486 25.82 -6.81 3.28
CA GLN A 486 27.15 -6.25 3.55
C GLN A 486 27.30 -4.85 2.96
N ILE A 487 26.83 -4.63 1.73
CA ILE A 487 26.85 -3.30 1.09
C ILE A 487 26.04 -2.27 1.89
N ALA A 488 24.88 -2.64 2.39
CA ALA A 488 24.07 -1.74 3.22
C ALA A 488 24.81 -1.33 4.49
N HIS A 489 25.46 -2.25 5.17
CA HIS A 489 26.28 -1.96 6.37
C HIS A 489 27.52 -1.12 6.06
N ASP A 490 28.18 -1.35 4.93
CA ASP A 490 29.35 -0.56 4.50
C ASP A 490 28.97 0.90 4.20
N LEU A 491 27.77 1.11 3.63
CA LEU A 491 27.24 2.45 3.31
C LEU A 491 26.68 3.17 4.53
N ASP A 492 25.95 2.46 5.37
CA ASP A 492 25.35 3.01 6.59
C ASP A 492 25.37 2.02 7.77
N PRO A 493 26.40 2.04 8.60
CA PRO A 493 26.47 1.18 9.79
C PRO A 493 25.55 1.64 10.94
N THR A 494 24.77 2.70 10.76
CA THR A 494 23.93 3.26 11.84
C THR A 494 22.49 2.76 11.80
N ARG A 495 22.04 2.22 10.68
CA ARG A 495 20.71 1.63 10.52
C ARG A 495 20.82 0.13 10.26
N PRO A 496 19.99 -0.69 10.94
CA PRO A 496 19.94 -2.12 10.68
C PRO A 496 19.32 -2.42 9.32
N THR A 497 19.66 -3.59 8.80
CA THR A 497 19.06 -4.15 7.59
C THR A 497 17.85 -5.01 7.92
N THR A 498 16.97 -5.19 6.96
CA THR A 498 15.78 -6.04 7.07
C THR A 498 15.41 -6.71 5.75
N LEU A 499 14.53 -7.69 5.82
CA LEU A 499 13.95 -8.42 4.70
C LEU A 499 12.55 -8.90 5.11
N ALA A 500 11.54 -8.71 4.26
CA ALA A 500 10.23 -9.29 4.46
C ALA A 500 10.15 -10.71 3.88
N THR A 501 9.74 -11.69 4.69
CA THR A 501 9.59 -13.10 4.30
C THR A 501 8.12 -13.51 4.22
N CYS A 502 7.75 -14.34 3.22
CA CYS A 502 6.36 -14.76 3.00
C CYS A 502 6.00 -16.01 3.81
N CYS A 503 6.73 -17.06 3.57
CA CYS A 503 6.16 -18.40 3.66
C CYS A 503 6.88 -19.29 4.65
N GLU A 504 7.91 -18.78 5.30
CA GLU A 504 8.72 -19.51 6.26
C GLU A 504 7.89 -19.86 7.51
N GLY A 505 7.92 -21.13 7.90
CA GLY A 505 7.18 -21.63 9.05
C GLY A 505 5.65 -21.70 8.86
N ILE A 506 5.15 -21.63 7.62
CA ILE A 506 3.74 -21.87 7.33
C ILE A 506 3.43 -23.35 7.30
N ARG A 507 2.32 -23.73 7.91
CA ARG A 507 1.91 -25.12 8.16
C ARG A 507 1.88 -26.02 6.93
N TYR A 508 1.41 -25.53 5.77
CA TYR A 508 1.32 -26.35 4.55
C TYR A 508 2.55 -26.29 3.64
N GLN A 509 3.64 -25.71 4.13
CA GLN A 509 4.95 -25.69 3.48
C GLN A 509 6.08 -26.22 4.37
N PRO A 510 5.86 -27.30 5.17
CA PRO A 510 6.87 -27.77 6.14
C PRO A 510 8.13 -28.28 5.46
N ASP A 511 8.02 -28.76 4.21
CA ASP A 511 9.10 -29.44 3.48
C ASP A 511 9.69 -28.56 2.35
N THR A 512 9.40 -27.25 2.32
CA THR A 512 10.02 -26.36 1.33
C THR A 512 11.52 -26.29 1.58
N LYS A 513 12.32 -26.57 0.57
CA LYS A 513 13.77 -26.40 0.61
C LYS A 513 14.17 -24.94 0.33
N VAL A 514 13.34 -24.01 0.75
CA VAL A 514 13.62 -22.58 0.62
C VAL A 514 14.68 -22.19 1.63
N PRO A 515 15.76 -21.53 1.21
CA PRO A 515 16.78 -21.02 2.13
C PRO A 515 16.17 -20.14 3.23
N VAL A 516 16.74 -20.16 4.42
CA VAL A 516 16.33 -19.34 5.56
C VAL A 516 16.79 -17.91 5.32
N THR A 517 16.02 -17.15 4.55
CA THR A 517 16.37 -15.80 4.09
C THR A 517 16.35 -14.78 5.21
N ALA A 518 15.43 -14.91 6.15
CA ALA A 518 15.29 -14.02 7.29
C ALA A 518 16.57 -13.96 8.20
N SER A 519 17.43 -14.98 8.16
CA SER A 519 18.66 -15.01 8.97
C SER A 519 19.79 -14.14 8.39
N VAL A 520 19.62 -13.54 7.21
CA VAL A 520 20.66 -12.74 6.54
C VAL A 520 20.76 -11.33 7.11
N THR A 521 19.62 -10.77 7.52
CA THR A 521 19.50 -9.36 7.95
C THR A 521 19.47 -9.24 9.48
N ASP A 522 19.71 -8.02 9.99
CA ASP A 522 19.67 -7.75 11.43
C ASP A 522 18.26 -7.91 12.01
N LEU A 523 17.27 -7.44 11.28
CA LEU A 523 15.85 -7.52 11.63
C LEU A 523 15.14 -8.50 10.72
N SER A 524 14.14 -9.20 11.24
CA SER A 524 13.27 -10.07 10.45
C SER A 524 11.91 -9.42 10.22
N GLY A 525 11.40 -9.59 9.00
CA GLY A 525 10.04 -9.21 8.61
C GLY A 525 9.23 -10.44 8.23
N ALA A 526 7.96 -10.50 8.63
CA ALA A 526 7.07 -11.61 8.34
C ALA A 526 5.77 -11.14 7.68
N ASN A 527 5.55 -11.51 6.41
CA ASN A 527 4.27 -11.34 5.72
C ASN A 527 3.36 -12.52 6.09
N ARG A 528 2.24 -12.24 6.78
CA ARG A 528 1.37 -13.29 7.33
C ARG A 528 -0.10 -13.00 7.09
N TYR A 529 -0.75 -13.89 6.33
CA TYR A 529 -2.13 -13.73 5.86
C TYR A 529 -3.04 -14.87 6.35
N PHE A 530 -2.96 -15.19 7.64
CA PHE A 530 -3.82 -16.20 8.27
C PHE A 530 -5.29 -15.80 8.21
N GLY A 531 -6.14 -16.75 7.78
CA GLY A 531 -7.55 -16.50 7.51
C GLY A 531 -7.85 -15.88 6.15
N TRP A 532 -6.83 -15.46 5.39
CA TRP A 532 -7.01 -14.95 4.04
C TRP A 532 -6.49 -15.91 2.97
N TYR A 533 -5.20 -16.22 2.95
CA TYR A 533 -4.63 -17.17 1.99
C TYR A 533 -4.54 -18.61 2.52
N TYR A 534 -4.47 -18.78 3.82
CA TYR A 534 -4.24 -20.06 4.47
C TYR A 534 -4.73 -20.04 5.93
N ASP A 535 -5.01 -21.22 6.46
CA ASP A 535 -5.37 -21.51 7.85
C ASP A 535 -6.46 -20.57 8.43
N THR A 536 -6.51 -20.40 9.74
CA THR A 536 -7.48 -19.52 10.41
C THR A 536 -6.78 -18.33 11.06
N PRO A 537 -7.49 -17.21 11.34
CA PRO A 537 -6.90 -16.05 12.02
C PRO A 537 -6.30 -16.41 13.40
N SER A 538 -6.84 -17.41 14.08
CA SER A 538 -6.35 -17.86 15.40
C SER A 538 -4.97 -18.51 15.34
N ASP A 539 -4.53 -19.02 14.19
CA ASP A 539 -3.23 -19.68 14.03
C ASP A 539 -2.06 -18.66 13.95
N LEU A 540 -2.36 -17.40 13.65
CA LEU A 540 -1.36 -16.33 13.53
C LEU A 540 -0.48 -16.21 14.78
N GLY A 541 -1.10 -16.21 15.97
CA GLY A 541 -0.38 -16.04 17.22
C GLY A 541 0.66 -17.13 17.48
N GLN A 542 0.30 -18.40 17.23
CA GLN A 542 1.20 -19.53 17.39
C GLN A 542 2.34 -19.51 16.37
N ASN A 543 2.05 -19.12 15.12
CA ASN A 543 3.09 -18.98 14.09
C ASN A 543 4.13 -17.93 14.47
N LEU A 544 3.70 -16.73 14.93
CA LEU A 544 4.61 -15.68 15.35
C LEU A 544 5.46 -16.08 16.56
N ASP A 545 4.87 -16.72 17.56
CA ASP A 545 5.62 -17.22 18.73
C ASP A 545 6.66 -18.26 18.31
N THR A 546 6.34 -19.14 17.37
CA THR A 546 7.28 -20.12 16.82
C THR A 546 8.46 -19.45 16.12
N LEU A 547 8.19 -18.45 15.27
CA LEU A 547 9.24 -17.70 14.59
C LEU A 547 10.16 -16.96 15.59
N HIS A 548 9.59 -16.30 16.57
CA HIS A 548 10.34 -15.61 17.61
C HIS A 548 11.24 -16.58 18.43
N HIS A 549 10.69 -17.72 18.86
CA HIS A 549 11.46 -18.76 19.57
C HIS A 549 12.56 -19.38 18.70
N THR A 550 12.37 -19.46 17.39
CA THR A 550 13.38 -19.99 16.47
C THR A 550 14.57 -19.04 16.32
N ARG A 551 14.35 -17.71 16.44
CA ARG A 551 15.37 -16.66 16.34
C ARG A 551 15.26 -15.66 17.49
N PRO A 552 15.53 -16.08 18.73
CA PRO A 552 15.23 -15.26 19.92
C PRO A 552 16.10 -14.00 20.04
N ALA A 553 17.22 -13.91 19.31
CA ALA A 553 18.10 -12.75 19.31
C ALA A 553 17.82 -11.75 18.17
N GLN A 554 16.89 -12.09 17.24
CA GLN A 554 16.59 -11.25 16.08
C GLN A 554 15.27 -10.51 16.28
N PRO A 555 15.27 -9.15 16.35
CA PRO A 555 14.04 -8.39 16.45
C PRO A 555 13.14 -8.62 15.24
N MET A 556 11.84 -8.80 15.46
CA MET A 556 10.87 -9.20 14.43
C MET A 556 9.71 -8.21 14.30
N ALA A 557 9.24 -8.01 13.06
CA ALA A 557 7.99 -7.32 12.75
C ALA A 557 7.04 -8.20 11.93
N VAL A 558 5.75 -7.93 12.00
CA VAL A 558 4.79 -8.37 10.98
C VAL A 558 4.70 -7.28 9.91
N THR A 559 5.20 -7.61 8.72
CA THR A 559 5.45 -6.62 7.66
C THR A 559 4.36 -6.56 6.60
N GLU A 560 3.48 -7.56 6.58
CA GLU A 560 2.20 -7.52 5.88
C GLU A 560 1.20 -8.43 6.58
N TYR A 561 -0.03 -7.94 6.77
CA TYR A 561 -1.18 -8.71 7.22
C TYR A 561 -2.47 -8.04 6.76
N GLY A 562 -3.55 -8.81 6.62
CA GLY A 562 -4.84 -8.27 6.25
C GLY A 562 -5.60 -9.17 5.27
N ALA A 563 -6.60 -8.60 4.63
CA ALA A 563 -7.49 -9.27 3.68
C ALA A 563 -7.90 -8.28 2.57
N GLY A 564 -8.49 -8.76 1.49
CA GLY A 564 -9.08 -7.90 0.47
C GLY A 564 -10.58 -7.67 0.74
N GLY A 565 -11.05 -6.46 0.43
CA GLY A 565 -12.44 -6.08 0.46
C GLY A 565 -12.79 -5.20 -0.74
N ALA A 566 -13.84 -5.56 -1.46
CA ALA A 566 -14.36 -4.75 -2.55
C ALA A 566 -15.49 -3.85 -2.03
N ILE A 567 -15.45 -2.58 -2.38
CA ILE A 567 -16.40 -1.56 -1.88
C ILE A 567 -17.86 -1.79 -2.28
N SER A 568 -18.14 -2.69 -3.22
CA SER A 568 -19.50 -3.05 -3.67
C SER A 568 -19.91 -4.48 -3.29
N LEU A 569 -19.07 -5.23 -2.58
CA LEU A 569 -19.37 -6.60 -2.16
C LEU A 569 -19.52 -6.66 -0.64
N HIS A 570 -20.69 -7.09 -0.19
CA HIS A 570 -21.06 -7.05 1.21
C HIS A 570 -21.57 -8.41 1.71
N SER A 571 -21.46 -8.60 3.02
CA SER A 571 -21.89 -9.80 3.73
C SER A 571 -22.81 -9.45 4.89
N ASP A 572 -23.91 -10.20 5.05
CA ASP A 572 -24.75 -10.13 6.26
C ASP A 572 -24.07 -10.82 7.44
N ASN A 573 -23.15 -11.76 7.16
CA ASN A 573 -22.41 -12.49 8.17
C ASN A 573 -20.98 -12.80 7.69
N ALA A 574 -20.00 -12.15 8.28
CA ALA A 574 -18.59 -12.34 7.94
C ALA A 574 -18.10 -13.81 8.06
N LEU A 575 -18.80 -14.65 8.80
CA LEU A 575 -18.52 -16.08 8.97
C LEU A 575 -19.39 -16.98 8.08
N GLY A 576 -20.21 -16.42 7.18
CA GLY A 576 -21.08 -17.15 6.31
C GLY A 576 -20.35 -18.02 5.28
N GLY A 577 -19.20 -17.57 4.79
CA GLY A 577 -18.42 -18.23 3.76
C GLY A 577 -17.20 -19.02 4.27
N PRO A 578 -16.40 -19.55 3.34
CA PRO A 578 -15.14 -20.23 3.67
C PRO A 578 -14.15 -19.29 4.38
N GLU A 579 -13.39 -19.80 5.34
CA GLU A 579 -12.41 -18.97 6.09
C GLU A 579 -11.19 -18.57 5.27
N SER A 580 -10.74 -19.40 4.31
CA SER A 580 -9.59 -19.12 3.47
C SER A 580 -9.74 -19.67 2.06
N ARG A 581 -9.09 -19.01 1.08
CA ARG A 581 -9.10 -19.33 -0.36
C ARG A 581 -10.48 -19.26 -1.05
N ASN A 582 -10.48 -18.86 -2.30
CA ASN A 582 -11.65 -18.84 -3.21
C ASN A 582 -12.91 -18.14 -2.66
N ARG A 583 -12.76 -17.29 -1.63
CA ARG A 583 -13.89 -16.54 -1.11
C ARG A 583 -14.08 -15.23 -1.90
N PRO A 584 -15.30 -14.73 -1.97
CA PRO A 584 -15.57 -13.36 -2.39
C PRO A 584 -14.93 -12.35 -1.43
N GLN A 585 -14.66 -11.15 -1.92
CA GLN A 585 -13.98 -10.08 -1.19
C GLN A 585 -14.98 -9.11 -0.55
N ALA A 586 -15.76 -9.59 0.43
CA ALA A 586 -16.67 -8.75 1.18
C ALA A 586 -15.92 -7.83 2.16
N GLU A 587 -16.32 -6.56 2.24
CA GLU A 587 -15.75 -5.58 3.15
C GLU A 587 -15.88 -6.01 4.63
N GLU A 588 -16.98 -6.66 4.99
CA GLU A 588 -17.22 -7.18 6.35
C GLU A 588 -16.25 -8.32 6.73
N TYR A 589 -15.82 -9.13 5.74
CA TYR A 589 -14.79 -10.15 6.00
C TYR A 589 -13.38 -9.54 6.09
N GLU A 590 -13.07 -8.54 5.28
CA GLU A 590 -11.85 -7.75 5.42
C GLU A 590 -11.76 -7.17 6.85
N SER A 591 -12.85 -6.52 7.31
CA SER A 591 -12.97 -5.98 8.67
C SER A 591 -12.74 -7.05 9.74
N TYR A 592 -13.39 -8.21 9.61
CA TYR A 592 -13.25 -9.34 10.54
C TYR A 592 -11.80 -9.81 10.65
N ILE A 593 -11.10 -9.96 9.52
CA ILE A 593 -9.68 -10.38 9.51
C ILE A 593 -8.80 -9.34 10.21
N HIS A 594 -9.01 -8.05 9.93
CA HIS A 594 -8.27 -6.98 10.60
C HIS A 594 -8.52 -6.95 12.11
N GLU A 595 -9.75 -7.14 12.55
CA GLU A 595 -10.12 -7.23 13.98
C GLU A 595 -9.38 -8.40 14.67
N GLN A 596 -9.41 -9.61 14.08
CA GLN A 596 -8.77 -10.79 14.64
C GLN A 596 -7.25 -10.66 14.66
N ASN A 597 -6.67 -10.19 13.56
CA ASN A 597 -5.22 -10.00 13.45
C ASN A 597 -4.74 -8.97 14.47
N TRP A 598 -5.40 -7.81 14.58
CA TRP A 598 -5.01 -6.77 15.54
C TRP A 598 -5.11 -7.25 16.99
N ALA A 599 -6.16 -7.98 17.35
CA ALA A 599 -6.30 -8.57 18.69
C ALA A 599 -5.11 -9.49 19.05
N THR A 600 -4.61 -10.24 18.06
CA THR A 600 -3.40 -11.07 18.20
C THR A 600 -2.14 -10.23 18.27
N LEU A 601 -1.91 -9.35 17.29
CA LEU A 601 -0.66 -8.60 17.12
C LEU A 601 -0.36 -7.68 18.31
N ARG A 602 -1.35 -6.96 18.82
CA ARG A 602 -1.19 -6.07 19.98
C ARG A 602 -0.80 -6.79 21.27
N SER A 603 -0.99 -8.12 21.32
CA SER A 603 -0.62 -8.96 22.47
C SER A 603 0.82 -9.45 22.43
N LYS A 604 1.59 -9.12 21.38
CA LYS A 604 2.96 -9.62 21.14
C LYS A 604 3.99 -8.48 21.38
N PRO A 605 4.52 -8.31 22.58
CA PRO A 605 5.41 -7.20 22.94
C PRO A 605 6.77 -7.24 22.22
N TYR A 606 7.19 -8.41 21.72
CA TYR A 606 8.42 -8.59 20.99
C TYR A 606 8.37 -8.04 19.54
N LEU A 607 7.18 -7.74 19.00
CA LEU A 607 7.05 -7.14 17.67
C LEU A 607 7.46 -5.67 17.73
N TRP A 608 8.52 -5.30 16.98
CA TRP A 608 8.92 -3.91 16.90
C TRP A 608 8.00 -3.07 16.00
N GLY A 609 7.22 -3.71 15.12
CA GLY A 609 6.27 -3.04 14.25
C GLY A 609 5.25 -4.03 13.64
N THR A 610 4.11 -3.50 13.26
CA THR A 610 3.06 -4.23 12.55
C THR A 610 2.58 -3.39 11.39
N PHE A 611 2.65 -3.90 10.15
CA PHE A 611 2.31 -3.15 8.95
C PHE A 611 1.13 -3.83 8.25
N LEU A 612 -0.02 -3.19 8.26
CA LEU A 612 -1.18 -3.71 7.52
C LEU A 612 -0.96 -3.60 6.01
N TRP A 613 -1.50 -4.53 5.26
CA TRP A 613 -1.46 -4.56 3.81
C TRP A 613 -2.86 -4.36 3.22
N ASN A 614 -3.12 -3.20 2.68
CA ASN A 614 -2.33 -2.03 2.36
C ASN A 614 -3.08 -0.76 2.79
N SER A 615 -2.46 0.41 2.77
CA SER A 615 -3.16 1.68 3.03
C SER A 615 -4.22 1.98 1.97
N PHE A 616 -3.90 1.76 0.68
CA PHE A 616 -4.78 2.02 -0.46
C PHE A 616 -4.85 0.81 -1.38
N ASP A 617 -5.98 0.62 -2.06
CA ASP A 617 -6.03 -0.28 -3.22
C ASP A 617 -5.05 0.21 -4.28
N PHE A 618 -4.45 -0.70 -5.06
CA PHE A 618 -3.40 -0.35 -6.03
C PHE A 618 -3.45 -1.20 -7.29
N GLY A 619 -2.86 -0.69 -8.38
CA GLY A 619 -2.84 -1.33 -9.69
C GLY A 619 -1.99 -2.61 -9.72
N SER A 620 -2.61 -3.74 -10.10
CA SER A 620 -1.94 -5.03 -10.28
C SER A 620 -2.61 -5.84 -11.37
N THR A 621 -1.94 -6.00 -12.52
CA THR A 621 -2.46 -6.80 -13.65
C THR A 621 -2.47 -8.31 -13.39
N THR A 622 -1.98 -8.76 -12.25
CA THR A 622 -2.09 -10.16 -11.81
C THR A 622 -3.39 -10.43 -11.06
N ARG A 623 -4.19 -9.39 -10.76
CA ARG A 623 -5.40 -9.46 -9.95
C ARG A 623 -6.66 -9.22 -10.79
N SER A 624 -7.68 -10.02 -10.52
CA SER A 624 -9.06 -9.81 -10.94
C SER A 624 -9.92 -10.39 -9.82
N GLU A 625 -10.18 -9.59 -8.81
CA GLU A 625 -10.75 -10.03 -7.52
C GLU A 625 -11.95 -9.15 -7.18
N GLY A 626 -13.00 -9.78 -6.64
CA GLY A 626 -14.22 -9.07 -6.31
C GLY A 626 -14.83 -8.36 -7.53
N ASN A 627 -15.17 -7.10 -7.39
CA ASN A 627 -15.68 -6.24 -8.47
C ASN A 627 -14.58 -5.45 -9.20
N ALA A 628 -13.31 -5.73 -8.94
CA ALA A 628 -12.19 -5.01 -9.53
C ALA A 628 -11.49 -5.83 -10.62
N GLN A 629 -10.96 -5.14 -11.62
CA GLN A 629 -10.09 -5.65 -12.66
C GLN A 629 -8.76 -4.92 -12.59
N ASP A 630 -7.65 -5.68 -12.54
CA ASP A 630 -6.28 -5.15 -12.45
C ASP A 630 -6.03 -4.23 -11.23
N ILE A 631 -6.74 -4.49 -10.12
CA ILE A 631 -6.57 -3.84 -8.82
C ILE A 631 -6.36 -4.92 -7.74
N ASN A 632 -5.40 -4.70 -6.86
CA ASN A 632 -5.29 -5.39 -5.58
C ASN A 632 -6.15 -4.63 -4.55
N THR A 633 -7.20 -5.27 -4.05
CA THR A 633 -8.22 -4.66 -3.18
C THR A 633 -7.95 -4.83 -1.68
N LYS A 634 -6.69 -5.04 -1.29
CA LYS A 634 -6.28 -5.12 0.13
C LYS A 634 -6.01 -3.78 0.78
N GLY A 635 -6.23 -2.67 0.06
CA GLY A 635 -6.22 -1.34 0.65
C GLY A 635 -7.42 -1.16 1.58
N ILE A 636 -7.20 -0.51 2.72
CA ILE A 636 -8.30 -0.07 3.61
C ILE A 636 -8.93 1.26 3.15
N VAL A 637 -8.44 1.79 2.04
CA VAL A 637 -9.01 2.90 1.28
C VAL A 637 -9.00 2.51 -0.20
N SER A 638 -10.05 2.88 -0.93
CA SER A 638 -10.21 2.60 -2.35
C SER A 638 -9.12 3.20 -3.25
N PHE A 639 -8.98 2.70 -4.49
CA PHE A 639 -7.93 3.10 -5.45
C PHE A 639 -7.99 4.57 -5.88
N ASP A 640 -9.16 5.21 -5.78
CA ASP A 640 -9.33 6.65 -6.01
C ASP A 640 -8.90 7.52 -4.80
N HIS A 641 -8.51 6.87 -3.69
CA HIS A 641 -8.13 7.46 -2.40
C HIS A 641 -9.24 8.32 -1.76
N LYS A 642 -10.52 7.97 -1.98
CA LYS A 642 -11.65 8.72 -1.44
C LYS A 642 -12.49 7.94 -0.44
N HIS A 643 -12.73 6.65 -0.69
CA HIS A 643 -13.60 5.84 0.13
C HIS A 643 -12.81 5.08 1.19
N ARG A 644 -12.97 5.46 2.44
CA ARG A 644 -12.44 4.74 3.60
C ARG A 644 -13.34 3.54 3.85
N LYS A 645 -12.77 2.34 3.82
CA LYS A 645 -13.47 1.11 4.17
C LYS A 645 -13.61 0.98 5.69
N ASP A 646 -14.49 0.11 6.15
CA ASP A 646 -14.74 -0.12 7.60
C ASP A 646 -13.45 -0.35 8.42
N PRO A 647 -12.45 -1.17 7.97
CA PRO A 647 -11.23 -1.37 8.74
C PRO A 647 -10.42 -0.09 8.99
N TYR A 648 -10.51 0.92 8.15
CA TYR A 648 -9.89 2.23 8.41
C TYR A 648 -10.38 2.82 9.75
N PHE A 649 -11.68 2.79 9.99
CA PHE A 649 -12.29 3.32 11.22
C PHE A 649 -12.04 2.43 12.43
N PHE A 650 -11.89 1.12 12.23
CA PHE A 650 -11.44 0.20 13.27
C PHE A 650 -10.05 0.59 13.79
N TYR A 651 -9.09 0.81 12.90
CA TYR A 651 -7.75 1.24 13.28
C TYR A 651 -7.76 2.64 13.88
N LYS A 652 -8.50 3.58 13.31
CA LYS A 652 -8.65 4.94 13.87
C LYS A 652 -9.17 4.90 15.31
N ALA A 653 -10.14 4.07 15.61
CA ALA A 653 -10.67 3.91 16.96
C ALA A 653 -9.68 3.24 17.93
N ASN A 654 -8.78 2.37 17.42
CA ASN A 654 -7.79 1.65 18.24
C ASN A 654 -6.46 2.40 18.38
N TRP A 655 -6.01 3.11 17.35
CA TRP A 655 -4.69 3.72 17.29
C TRP A 655 -4.66 5.20 17.71
N THR A 656 -5.82 5.85 17.77
CA THR A 656 -5.90 7.27 18.15
C THR A 656 -6.80 7.49 19.36
N THR A 657 -6.60 8.66 19.98
CA THR A 657 -7.54 9.20 21.00
C THR A 657 -8.57 10.16 20.39
N THR A 658 -8.49 10.40 19.08
CA THR A 658 -9.45 11.24 18.35
C THR A 658 -10.84 10.61 18.43
N PRO A 659 -11.87 11.36 18.88
CA PRO A 659 -13.23 10.84 18.96
C PRO A 659 -13.69 10.19 17.66
N THR A 660 -13.99 8.89 17.72
CA THR A 660 -14.36 8.08 16.58
C THR A 660 -15.62 7.29 16.88
N VAL A 661 -16.60 7.39 15.99
CA VAL A 661 -17.82 6.58 15.93
C VAL A 661 -18.09 6.29 14.47
N HIS A 662 -18.21 5.01 14.09
CA HIS A 662 -18.47 4.59 12.71
C HIS A 662 -19.36 3.36 12.69
N ILE A 663 -20.49 3.43 11.97
CA ILE A 663 -21.40 2.32 11.73
C ILE A 663 -20.85 1.50 10.55
N ASN A 664 -20.49 0.24 10.81
CA ASN A 664 -20.00 -0.67 9.79
C ASN A 664 -21.06 -1.00 8.75
N SER A 665 -20.62 -1.52 7.60
CA SER A 665 -21.48 -1.84 6.45
C SER A 665 -22.24 -0.61 5.95
N SER A 666 -21.61 0.57 6.02
CA SER A 666 -22.23 1.84 5.64
C SER A 666 -22.57 1.90 4.15
N LEU A 667 -21.82 1.17 3.32
CA LEU A 667 -22.05 1.06 1.87
C LEU A 667 -23.05 -0.05 1.50
N TYR A 668 -23.34 -0.99 2.43
CA TYR A 668 -24.34 -2.04 2.24
C TYR A 668 -25.73 -1.49 2.57
N THR A 669 -26.29 -0.68 1.69
CA THR A 669 -27.55 0.02 1.94
C THR A 669 -28.79 -0.83 1.71
N GLU A 670 -28.79 -1.75 0.74
CA GLU A 670 -29.90 -2.66 0.42
C GLU A 670 -29.76 -3.95 1.22
N ARG A 671 -30.52 -4.08 2.33
CA ARG A 671 -30.40 -5.23 3.23
C ARG A 671 -31.22 -6.42 2.76
N ALA A 672 -30.63 -7.61 2.85
CA ALA A 672 -31.28 -8.85 2.43
C ALA A 672 -32.22 -9.44 3.51
N TYR A 673 -31.99 -9.11 4.77
CA TYR A 673 -32.73 -9.68 5.91
C TYR A 673 -33.34 -8.60 6.77
N ARG A 674 -34.54 -8.87 7.31
CA ARG A 674 -35.24 -8.01 8.28
C ARG A 674 -34.58 -7.99 9.67
N ILE A 675 -33.58 -8.83 9.91
CA ILE A 675 -32.82 -8.87 11.15
C ILE A 675 -31.36 -8.74 10.77
N ALA A 676 -30.66 -7.78 11.39
CA ALA A 676 -29.26 -7.51 11.16
C ALA A 676 -28.50 -7.32 12.48
N ASP A 677 -27.26 -7.76 12.53
CA ASP A 677 -26.32 -7.36 13.56
C ASP A 677 -25.76 -5.98 13.19
N VAL A 678 -25.81 -5.03 14.13
CA VAL A 678 -25.27 -3.68 13.93
C VAL A 678 -23.96 -3.56 14.70
N ARG A 679 -22.88 -3.39 13.95
CA ARG A 679 -21.52 -3.20 14.46
C ARG A 679 -21.12 -1.74 14.34
N VAL A 680 -20.53 -1.17 15.40
CA VAL A 680 -20.04 0.22 15.42
C VAL A 680 -18.63 0.23 15.99
N TYR A 681 -17.69 0.82 15.28
CA TYR A 681 -16.36 1.11 15.81
C TYR A 681 -16.40 2.42 16.59
N SER A 682 -16.05 2.35 17.88
CA SER A 682 -16.11 3.52 18.75
C SER A 682 -15.06 3.46 19.87
N ASN A 683 -14.31 4.54 20.03
CA ASN A 683 -13.42 4.73 21.17
C ASN A 683 -14.07 5.55 22.31
N ALA A 684 -15.38 5.81 22.21
CA ALA A 684 -16.15 6.44 23.29
C ALA A 684 -16.33 5.48 24.49
N ARG A 685 -16.35 6.04 25.70
CA ARG A 685 -16.69 5.27 26.89
C ARG A 685 -18.13 4.73 26.86
N ARG A 686 -19.04 5.48 26.24
CA ARG A 686 -20.45 5.07 26.07
C ARG A 686 -20.87 5.32 24.64
N THR A 687 -21.42 4.29 24.00
CA THR A 687 -21.94 4.37 22.64
C THR A 687 -23.38 3.89 22.63
N SER A 688 -24.30 4.69 22.12
CA SER A 688 -25.71 4.37 21.94
C SER A 688 -26.06 4.21 20.47
N LEU A 689 -27.00 3.30 20.20
CA LEU A 689 -27.57 3.09 18.85
C LEU A 689 -29.04 3.43 18.88
N ASN A 690 -29.51 4.25 17.93
CA ASN A 690 -30.90 4.54 17.64
C ASN A 690 -31.27 4.03 16.26
N LEU A 691 -32.46 3.47 16.12
CA LEU A 691 -33.07 3.07 14.87
C LEU A 691 -34.39 3.81 14.71
N ASN A 692 -34.57 4.57 13.63
CA ASN A 692 -35.79 5.33 13.34
C ASN A 692 -36.24 6.23 14.52
N GLY A 693 -35.27 6.80 15.25
CA GLY A 693 -35.53 7.64 16.44
C GLY A 693 -35.73 6.88 17.76
N THR A 694 -35.83 5.55 17.74
CA THR A 694 -35.97 4.71 18.92
C THR A 694 -34.62 4.22 19.40
N LEU A 695 -34.32 4.36 20.70
CA LEU A 695 -33.11 3.85 21.32
C LEU A 695 -33.13 2.31 21.34
N ILE A 696 -32.18 1.67 20.67
CA ILE A 696 -31.96 0.22 20.69
C ILE A 696 -31.22 -0.19 21.96
N GLY A 697 -30.17 0.59 22.32
CA GLY A 697 -29.40 0.33 23.53
C GLY A 697 -28.17 1.21 23.64
N THR A 698 -27.55 1.15 24.83
CA THR A 698 -26.27 1.81 25.11
C THR A 698 -25.27 0.79 25.63
N LEU A 699 -24.09 0.74 25.03
CA LEU A 699 -22.98 -0.09 25.45
C LEU A 699 -21.90 0.76 26.10
N THR A 700 -21.14 0.19 27.03
CA THR A 700 -20.06 0.86 27.75
C THR A 700 -18.78 0.10 27.55
N ASP A 701 -17.69 0.84 27.26
CA ASP A 701 -16.33 0.29 27.11
C ASP A 701 -16.30 -0.94 26.18
N CYS A 702 -16.76 -0.75 24.94
CA CYS A 702 -16.85 -1.81 23.94
C CYS A 702 -15.49 -2.53 23.76
N PRO A 703 -15.46 -3.87 23.89
CA PRO A 703 -14.22 -4.64 23.69
C PRO A 703 -13.62 -4.35 22.32
N ASP A 704 -12.30 -4.17 22.28
CA ASP A 704 -11.55 -3.89 21.04
C ASP A 704 -12.08 -2.71 20.21
N ARG A 705 -12.84 -1.78 20.87
CA ARG A 705 -13.56 -0.67 20.24
C ARG A 705 -14.70 -1.11 19.31
N ILE A 706 -15.19 -2.33 19.48
CA ILE A 706 -16.28 -2.92 18.69
C ILE A 706 -17.54 -2.98 19.55
N CYS A 707 -18.49 -2.10 19.26
CA CYS A 707 -19.82 -2.13 19.86
C CYS A 707 -20.75 -2.96 18.96
N LEU A 708 -21.36 -4.02 19.50
CA LEU A 708 -22.21 -4.93 18.73
C LEU A 708 -23.62 -5.04 19.33
N TRP A 709 -24.63 -4.68 18.55
CA TRP A 709 -26.05 -4.93 18.83
C TRP A 709 -26.52 -6.06 17.93
N LYS A 710 -26.85 -7.21 18.54
CA LYS A 710 -27.30 -8.40 17.81
C LYS A 710 -28.79 -8.38 17.56
N GLY A 711 -29.22 -8.91 16.40
CA GLY A 711 -30.59 -9.18 16.08
C GLY A 711 -31.49 -7.93 15.99
N VAL A 712 -30.97 -6.81 15.53
CA VAL A 712 -31.74 -5.57 15.36
C VAL A 712 -32.76 -5.74 14.24
N ALA A 713 -34.06 -5.53 14.58
CA ALA A 713 -35.14 -5.68 13.64
C ALA A 713 -35.32 -4.43 12.76
N LEU A 714 -35.23 -4.61 11.44
CA LEU A 714 -35.46 -3.57 10.45
C LEU A 714 -36.95 -3.54 10.01
N SER A 715 -37.43 -2.36 9.71
CA SER A 715 -38.77 -2.15 9.13
C SER A 715 -38.69 -2.14 7.60
N PRO A 716 -39.77 -2.53 6.87
CA PRO A 716 -39.84 -2.29 5.44
C PRO A 716 -39.60 -0.82 5.08
N GLY A 717 -38.90 -0.56 3.98
CA GLY A 717 -38.50 0.77 3.55
C GLY A 717 -37.22 1.27 4.23
N ALA A 718 -37.13 2.58 4.43
CA ALA A 718 -35.92 3.23 4.97
C ALA A 718 -35.77 3.03 6.49
N ASN A 719 -34.57 2.64 6.91
CA ASN A 719 -34.15 2.47 8.29
C ASN A 719 -32.99 3.42 8.59
N ASN A 720 -33.22 4.43 9.40
CA ASN A 720 -32.23 5.43 9.77
C ASN A 720 -31.54 5.01 11.08
N LEU A 721 -30.28 4.61 10.97
CA LEU A 721 -29.42 4.27 12.11
C LEU A 721 -28.60 5.49 12.51
N VAL A 722 -28.51 5.75 13.82
CA VAL A 722 -27.68 6.81 14.39
C VAL A 722 -26.90 6.23 15.56
N ALA A 723 -25.61 6.12 15.42
CA ALA A 723 -24.70 5.79 16.51
C ALA A 723 -24.16 7.08 17.15
N SER A 724 -24.12 7.15 18.49
CA SER A 724 -23.67 8.33 19.23
C SER A 724 -22.70 7.93 20.34
N GLY A 725 -21.48 8.44 20.27
CA GLY A 725 -20.44 8.26 21.28
C GLY A 725 -20.31 9.49 22.19
N SER A 726 -20.22 9.28 23.49
CA SER A 726 -20.03 10.36 24.47
C SER A 726 -18.56 10.51 24.86
N PHE A 727 -18.00 11.69 24.55
CA PHE A 727 -16.60 12.06 24.82
C PHE A 727 -16.54 13.28 25.76
N SER A 728 -15.39 13.54 26.34
CA SER A 728 -15.14 14.74 27.15
C SER A 728 -15.28 16.05 26.35
N THR A 729 -15.09 15.99 25.05
CA THR A 729 -15.20 17.12 24.11
C THR A 729 -16.62 17.30 23.55
N GLY A 730 -17.57 16.44 23.92
CA GLY A 730 -18.93 16.44 23.39
C GLY A 730 -19.32 15.11 22.76
N ASN A 731 -20.51 15.04 22.16
CA ASN A 731 -20.97 13.85 21.47
C ASN A 731 -20.56 13.85 20.00
N VAL A 732 -20.08 12.71 19.52
CA VAL A 732 -19.83 12.44 18.11
C VAL A 732 -20.86 11.44 17.61
N GLN A 733 -21.37 11.65 16.41
CA GLN A 733 -22.40 10.80 15.81
C GLN A 733 -21.98 10.34 14.41
N ASP A 734 -22.39 9.13 14.08
CA ASP A 734 -22.41 8.62 12.71
C ASP A 734 -23.83 8.20 12.33
N ARG A 735 -24.14 8.27 11.02
CA ARG A 735 -25.49 8.06 10.49
C ARG A 735 -25.42 7.28 9.20
N VAL A 736 -26.26 6.25 9.11
CA VAL A 736 -26.43 5.48 7.87
C VAL A 736 -27.93 5.22 7.66
N GLN A 737 -28.33 5.16 6.40
CA GLN A 737 -29.68 4.74 6.02
C GLN A 737 -29.58 3.40 5.30
N TRP A 738 -30.20 2.37 5.91
CA TRP A 738 -30.38 1.08 5.28
C TRP A 738 -31.80 0.98 4.71
N HIS A 739 -31.96 0.26 3.63
CA HIS A 739 -33.25 0.01 3.02
C HIS A 739 -33.56 -1.50 3.04
N LEU A 740 -34.78 -1.84 3.41
CA LEU A 740 -35.30 -3.21 3.38
C LEU A 740 -36.52 -3.25 2.45
N SER A 741 -36.42 -3.98 1.33
CA SER A 741 -37.56 -4.13 0.42
C SER A 741 -38.71 -4.87 1.06
N GLU A 742 -39.93 -4.65 0.58
CA GLU A 742 -41.14 -5.38 1.04
C GLU A 742 -40.98 -6.90 0.84
N ALA A 743 -40.26 -7.32 -0.22
CA ALA A 743 -39.99 -8.74 -0.47
C ALA A 743 -39.07 -9.32 0.60
N ALA A 744 -37.96 -8.63 0.94
CA ALA A 744 -37.01 -9.05 1.96
C ALA A 744 -37.61 -9.01 3.38
N ALA A 745 -38.59 -8.11 3.62
CA ALA A 745 -39.30 -8.05 4.90
C ALA A 745 -40.20 -9.27 5.15
N ASN A 746 -40.69 -9.89 4.06
CA ASN A 746 -41.66 -10.99 4.12
C ASN A 746 -41.06 -12.36 3.75
N SER A 747 -39.77 -12.44 3.48
CA SER A 747 -39.09 -13.71 3.13
C SER A 747 -37.69 -13.75 3.69
N PHE A 748 -37.12 -14.98 3.73
CA PHE A 748 -35.68 -15.19 3.92
C PHE A 748 -35.16 -15.96 2.72
N LEU A 749 -34.27 -15.35 1.97
CA LEU A 749 -33.60 -15.94 0.82
C LEU A 749 -32.11 -16.08 1.19
N ILE A 750 -31.71 -17.30 1.60
CA ILE A 750 -30.38 -17.58 2.15
C ILE A 750 -29.53 -18.30 1.08
N ASP A 751 -28.43 -17.70 0.70
CA ASP A 751 -27.39 -18.33 -0.12
C ASP A 751 -26.44 -19.10 0.80
N CYS A 752 -26.68 -20.41 0.91
CA CYS A 752 -26.00 -21.24 1.90
C CYS A 752 -24.52 -21.44 1.54
N GLY A 753 -23.64 -21.20 2.51
CA GLY A 753 -22.19 -21.25 2.31
C GLY A 753 -21.60 -20.04 1.58
N ALA A 754 -22.41 -19.02 1.29
CA ALA A 754 -21.96 -17.81 0.61
C ALA A 754 -21.55 -16.71 1.60
N LEU A 755 -20.35 -16.15 1.38
CA LEU A 755 -19.94 -14.92 2.06
C LEU A 755 -20.62 -13.69 1.44
N VAL A 756 -20.69 -13.64 0.12
CA VAL A 756 -21.45 -12.65 -0.65
C VAL A 756 -22.47 -13.41 -1.49
N ALA A 757 -23.72 -13.02 -1.41
CA ALA A 757 -24.78 -13.67 -2.14
C ALA A 757 -24.57 -13.61 -3.66
N GLY A 758 -24.89 -14.70 -4.34
CA GLY A 758 -24.84 -14.76 -5.79
C GLY A 758 -26.01 -14.01 -6.45
N ALA A 759 -25.82 -13.64 -7.71
CA ALA A 759 -26.84 -12.97 -8.50
C ALA A 759 -28.00 -13.94 -8.82
N SER A 760 -29.24 -13.47 -8.65
CA SER A 760 -30.44 -14.20 -9.01
C SER A 760 -31.49 -13.26 -9.63
N PRO A 761 -32.03 -13.57 -10.82
CA PRO A 761 -33.01 -12.71 -11.47
C PRO A 761 -34.26 -12.49 -10.60
N GLY A 762 -34.53 -11.23 -10.25
CA GLY A 762 -35.71 -10.82 -9.51
C GLY A 762 -35.78 -11.25 -8.04
N LYS A 763 -34.67 -11.81 -7.50
CA LYS A 763 -34.55 -12.20 -6.09
C LYS A 763 -33.28 -11.61 -5.47
N HIS A 764 -33.36 -11.11 -4.25
CA HIS A 764 -32.22 -10.63 -3.49
C HIS A 764 -31.89 -11.64 -2.39
N PHE A 765 -30.94 -12.53 -2.65
CA PHE A 765 -30.41 -13.44 -1.65
C PHE A 765 -29.46 -12.70 -0.70
N GLY A 766 -29.50 -13.02 0.59
CA GLY A 766 -28.47 -12.63 1.54
C GLY A 766 -27.38 -13.69 1.63
N SER A 767 -26.25 -13.34 2.22
CA SER A 767 -25.18 -14.27 2.55
C SER A 767 -25.63 -15.31 3.58
N ASP A 768 -24.82 -16.37 3.79
CA ASP A 768 -25.19 -17.47 4.69
C ASP A 768 -25.32 -16.97 6.14
N MET A 769 -26.50 -17.12 6.69
CA MET A 769 -26.85 -16.66 8.03
C MET A 769 -27.84 -17.64 8.69
N PHE A 770 -28.02 -17.52 10.00
CA PHE A 770 -28.94 -18.33 10.83
C PHE A 770 -28.56 -19.80 10.98
N PHE A 771 -27.33 -20.19 10.71
CA PHE A 771 -26.84 -21.55 10.81
C PHE A 771 -26.12 -21.85 12.15
N GLU A 772 -26.08 -23.11 12.50
CA GLU A 772 -25.24 -23.69 13.55
C GLU A 772 -24.57 -24.95 12.99
N GLY A 773 -23.23 -25.03 13.06
CA GLY A 773 -22.45 -26.16 12.58
C GLY A 773 -22.26 -26.22 11.07
N GLY A 774 -21.66 -27.30 10.63
CA GLY A 774 -21.26 -27.49 9.24
C GLY A 774 -20.15 -26.54 8.78
N THR A 775 -19.70 -26.72 7.54
CA THR A 775 -18.69 -25.86 6.88
C THR A 775 -19.22 -25.30 5.58
N ALA A 776 -18.88 -24.05 5.30
CA ALA A 776 -19.18 -23.41 4.02
C ALA A 776 -18.20 -23.89 2.94
N GLN A 777 -18.72 -24.12 1.75
CA GLN A 777 -17.96 -24.55 0.60
C GLN A 777 -18.45 -23.86 -0.69
N MET A 778 -17.60 -23.82 -1.70
CA MET A 778 -17.94 -23.29 -3.00
C MET A 778 -17.52 -24.27 -4.10
N ILE A 779 -18.41 -24.54 -5.04
CA ILE A 779 -18.10 -25.27 -6.27
C ILE A 779 -17.36 -24.30 -7.17
N SER A 780 -16.06 -24.53 -7.37
CA SER A 780 -15.22 -23.64 -8.16
C SER A 780 -14.49 -24.41 -9.26
N GLY A 781 -14.24 -23.75 -10.38
CA GLY A 781 -13.29 -24.22 -11.37
C GLY A 781 -11.85 -24.22 -10.83
N PRO A 782 -10.87 -24.66 -11.62
CA PRO A 782 -9.47 -24.65 -11.19
C PRO A 782 -9.02 -23.22 -10.86
N ALA A 783 -8.45 -23.05 -9.66
CA ALA A 783 -7.94 -21.75 -9.22
C ALA A 783 -6.77 -21.31 -10.11
N THR A 784 -6.88 -20.12 -10.69
CA THR A 784 -5.77 -19.41 -11.32
C THR A 784 -5.30 -18.31 -10.38
N ARG A 785 -3.98 -18.14 -10.27
CA ARG A 785 -3.37 -17.13 -9.38
C ARG A 785 -3.98 -15.73 -9.67
N GLY A 786 -4.50 -15.08 -8.64
CA GLY A 786 -5.03 -13.72 -8.74
C GLY A 786 -6.35 -13.57 -9.52
N ARG A 787 -7.04 -14.67 -9.82
CA ARG A 787 -8.36 -14.63 -10.45
C ARG A 787 -9.33 -15.51 -9.67
N ALA A 788 -10.48 -14.94 -9.33
CA ALA A 788 -11.58 -15.74 -8.80
C ALA A 788 -11.94 -16.83 -9.83
N PRO A 789 -12.05 -18.11 -9.42
CA PRO A 789 -12.46 -19.16 -10.33
C PRO A 789 -13.88 -18.88 -10.86
N ALA A 790 -14.08 -19.05 -12.15
CA ALA A 790 -15.43 -18.97 -12.72
C ALA A 790 -16.31 -20.05 -12.10
N PRO A 791 -17.57 -19.73 -11.74
CA PRO A 791 -18.52 -20.76 -11.31
C PRO A 791 -18.67 -21.83 -12.43
N PRO A 792 -18.76 -23.12 -12.08
CA PRO A 792 -19.02 -24.14 -13.07
C PRO A 792 -20.44 -23.98 -13.65
N LEU A 793 -20.66 -24.53 -14.82
CA LEU A 793 -22.01 -24.61 -15.39
C LEU A 793 -22.83 -25.59 -14.52
N ILE A 794 -23.87 -25.06 -13.85
CA ILE A 794 -24.81 -25.85 -13.07
C ILE A 794 -26.12 -25.95 -13.85
N ALA A 795 -26.54 -27.18 -14.14
CA ALA A 795 -27.79 -27.43 -14.86
C ALA A 795 -29.02 -27.30 -13.93
N GLY A 796 -30.20 -27.03 -14.51
CA GLY A 796 -31.47 -27.05 -13.77
C GLY A 796 -31.72 -25.85 -12.86
N THR A 797 -30.95 -24.76 -13.00
CA THR A 797 -31.14 -23.53 -12.23
C THR A 797 -31.07 -22.29 -13.13
N SER A 798 -31.83 -21.23 -12.77
CA SER A 798 -31.70 -19.89 -13.34
C SER A 798 -30.71 -19.00 -12.55
N SER A 799 -30.18 -19.51 -11.45
CA SER A 799 -29.30 -18.81 -10.52
C SER A 799 -28.06 -19.65 -10.22
N PRO A 800 -27.17 -19.88 -11.22
CA PRO A 800 -26.01 -20.76 -11.07
C PRO A 800 -25.02 -20.24 -10.01
N GLU A 801 -24.95 -18.93 -9.78
CA GLU A 801 -24.05 -18.35 -8.78
C GLU A 801 -24.50 -18.69 -7.37
N VAL A 802 -25.81 -18.59 -7.06
CA VAL A 802 -26.41 -19.01 -5.79
C VAL A 802 -26.27 -20.53 -5.59
N ALA A 803 -26.44 -21.30 -6.69
CA ALA A 803 -26.32 -22.77 -6.65
C ALA A 803 -24.88 -23.25 -6.50
N ALA A 804 -23.89 -22.42 -6.73
CA ALA A 804 -22.45 -22.78 -6.65
C ALA A 804 -21.89 -22.81 -5.23
N THR A 805 -22.57 -22.22 -4.26
CA THR A 805 -22.19 -22.26 -2.84
C THR A 805 -23.03 -23.29 -2.09
N TYR A 806 -22.49 -23.82 -1.02
CA TYR A 806 -23.24 -24.76 -0.17
C TYR A 806 -22.66 -24.90 1.23
N ARG A 807 -23.50 -25.19 2.21
CA ARG A 807 -23.07 -25.65 3.52
C ARG A 807 -23.07 -27.19 3.56
N THR A 808 -22.04 -27.77 4.17
CA THR A 808 -21.86 -29.23 4.24
C THR A 808 -21.53 -29.69 5.66
N GLY A 809 -21.82 -30.96 5.96
CA GLY A 809 -21.62 -31.59 7.25
C GLY A 809 -22.92 -31.95 7.97
N SER A 810 -22.93 -31.86 9.30
CA SER A 810 -24.12 -31.89 10.13
C SER A 810 -24.38 -30.48 10.64
N PHE A 811 -25.52 -29.88 10.28
CA PHE A 811 -25.83 -28.49 10.57
C PHE A 811 -27.32 -28.23 10.71
N THR A 812 -27.65 -27.08 11.31
CA THR A 812 -29.02 -26.63 11.57
C THR A 812 -29.18 -25.17 11.18
N TYR A 813 -30.28 -24.80 10.55
CA TYR A 813 -30.70 -23.43 10.35
C TYR A 813 -31.86 -23.10 11.31
N ARG A 814 -31.81 -21.91 11.95
CA ARG A 814 -32.87 -21.37 12.83
C ARG A 814 -33.38 -20.06 12.24
N VAL A 815 -34.32 -20.16 11.31
CA VAL A 815 -34.82 -18.98 10.57
C VAL A 815 -35.94 -18.31 11.38
N PRO A 816 -35.81 -17.03 11.77
CA PRO A 816 -36.83 -16.30 12.54
C PRO A 816 -37.95 -15.86 11.60
N VAL A 817 -39.16 -16.38 11.80
CA VAL A 817 -40.33 -16.13 10.93
C VAL A 817 -41.48 -15.54 11.71
N ALA A 818 -42.48 -14.97 11.03
CA ALA A 818 -43.76 -14.63 11.64
C ALA A 818 -44.50 -15.92 12.02
N SER A 819 -45.45 -15.82 12.97
CA SER A 819 -46.25 -16.99 13.34
C SER A 819 -47.19 -17.40 12.21
N GLY A 820 -47.20 -18.72 11.86
CA GLY A 820 -48.04 -19.26 10.81
C GLY A 820 -47.44 -20.37 9.98
N PRO A 821 -48.10 -20.79 8.92
CA PRO A 821 -47.60 -21.71 7.91
C PRO A 821 -46.68 -20.97 6.95
N HIS A 822 -45.60 -21.65 6.56
CA HIS A 822 -44.59 -21.14 5.61
C HIS A 822 -44.27 -22.15 4.52
N SER A 823 -44.05 -21.67 3.33
CA SER A 823 -43.47 -22.45 2.24
C SER A 823 -41.95 -22.34 2.30
N VAL A 824 -41.27 -23.49 2.39
CA VAL A 824 -39.82 -23.58 2.42
C VAL A 824 -39.34 -24.28 1.15
N VAL A 825 -38.50 -23.65 0.35
CA VAL A 825 -37.86 -24.24 -0.83
C VAL A 825 -36.38 -24.45 -0.53
N LEU A 826 -35.93 -25.69 -0.59
CA LEU A 826 -34.53 -26.10 -0.44
C LEU A 826 -33.94 -26.40 -1.81
N THR A 827 -32.80 -25.77 -2.12
CA THR A 827 -32.05 -26.04 -3.35
C THR A 827 -30.78 -26.78 -2.99
N PHE A 828 -30.50 -27.87 -3.68
CA PHE A 828 -29.35 -28.72 -3.50
C PHE A 828 -28.58 -28.84 -4.81
N VAL A 829 -27.26 -28.87 -4.73
CA VAL A 829 -26.37 -29.19 -5.83
C VAL A 829 -25.29 -30.15 -5.31
N GLU A 830 -25.20 -31.30 -5.91
CA GLU A 830 -24.09 -32.25 -5.59
C GLU A 830 -22.85 -31.82 -6.35
N PRO A 831 -21.73 -31.48 -5.66
CA PRO A 831 -20.52 -31.03 -6.34
C PRO A 831 -19.78 -32.11 -7.12
N SER A 832 -19.74 -33.33 -6.60
CA SER A 832 -18.88 -34.37 -7.17
C SER A 832 -19.27 -35.84 -6.86
N ALA A 833 -20.11 -36.11 -5.84
CA ALA A 833 -20.44 -37.47 -5.44
C ALA A 833 -21.33 -38.20 -6.47
N HIS A 834 -21.19 -39.51 -6.55
CA HIS A 834 -22.05 -40.35 -7.34
C HIS A 834 -23.29 -40.78 -6.56
N PRO A 835 -24.36 -41.24 -7.27
CA PRO A 835 -25.52 -41.77 -6.58
C PRO A 835 -25.15 -42.86 -5.58
N GLY A 836 -25.71 -42.80 -4.36
CA GLY A 836 -25.46 -43.68 -3.25
C GLY A 836 -24.25 -43.34 -2.37
N GLU A 837 -23.49 -42.29 -2.69
CA GLU A 837 -22.32 -41.87 -1.87
C GLU A 837 -22.69 -40.88 -0.78
N ARG A 838 -23.69 -40.01 -1.01
CA ARG A 838 -24.18 -39.01 -0.06
C ARG A 838 -25.68 -39.19 0.17
N ILE A 839 -26.06 -39.49 1.41
CA ILE A 839 -27.45 -39.70 1.80
C ILE A 839 -27.70 -39.02 3.14
N PHE A 840 -28.76 -38.21 3.24
CA PHE A 840 -29.09 -37.52 4.47
C PHE A 840 -30.60 -37.30 4.62
N ASP A 841 -31.00 -36.96 5.86
CA ASP A 841 -32.38 -36.61 6.20
C ASP A 841 -32.48 -35.09 6.40
N VAL A 842 -33.65 -34.51 6.09
CA VAL A 842 -33.96 -33.12 6.49
C VAL A 842 -35.17 -33.15 7.43
N LEU A 843 -35.01 -32.54 8.61
CA LEU A 843 -36.05 -32.38 9.58
C LEU A 843 -36.45 -30.87 9.64
N ALA A 844 -37.75 -30.61 9.79
CA ALA A 844 -38.28 -29.29 10.11
C ALA A 844 -38.98 -29.34 11.46
N ASN A 845 -38.56 -28.51 12.42
CA ASN A 845 -39.06 -28.46 13.79
C ASN A 845 -39.11 -29.86 14.44
N GLY A 846 -38.08 -30.71 14.18
CA GLY A 846 -37.98 -32.06 14.71
C GLY A 846 -38.76 -33.13 13.94
N GLN A 847 -39.64 -32.74 12.99
CA GLN A 847 -40.33 -33.66 12.12
C GLN A 847 -39.53 -33.98 10.87
N LYS A 848 -39.37 -35.25 10.54
CA LYS A 848 -38.66 -35.66 9.32
C LYS A 848 -39.53 -35.37 8.10
N MET A 849 -39.08 -34.40 7.29
CA MET A 849 -39.78 -33.95 6.08
C MET A 849 -39.22 -34.61 4.82
N VAL A 850 -37.91 -34.92 4.80
CA VAL A 850 -37.24 -35.60 3.70
C VAL A 850 -36.42 -36.73 4.27
N SER A 851 -36.59 -37.95 3.75
CA SER A 851 -35.89 -39.14 4.20
C SER A 851 -34.92 -39.64 3.15
N ASN A 852 -33.69 -39.98 3.56
CA ASN A 852 -32.68 -40.62 2.73
C ASN A 852 -32.49 -39.87 1.37
N LEU A 853 -32.38 -38.57 1.38
CA LEU A 853 -32.14 -37.80 0.17
C LEU A 853 -30.75 -38.13 -0.38
N ASP A 854 -30.72 -38.60 -1.64
CA ASP A 854 -29.55 -38.69 -2.46
C ASP A 854 -29.66 -37.63 -3.58
N VAL A 855 -28.93 -36.54 -3.42
CA VAL A 855 -29.02 -35.39 -4.34
C VAL A 855 -28.57 -35.79 -5.74
N ALA A 856 -27.48 -36.55 -5.90
CA ALA A 856 -26.96 -36.99 -7.19
C ALA A 856 -27.98 -37.88 -7.93
N ALA A 857 -28.67 -38.79 -7.20
CA ALA A 857 -29.71 -39.61 -7.78
C ALA A 857 -30.96 -38.80 -8.15
N ALA A 858 -31.37 -37.86 -7.28
CA ALA A 858 -32.56 -37.03 -7.48
C ALA A 858 -32.39 -36.01 -8.62
N ALA A 859 -31.19 -35.44 -8.77
CA ALA A 859 -30.84 -34.44 -9.80
C ALA A 859 -30.42 -35.09 -11.15
N GLY A 860 -30.17 -36.42 -11.17
CA GLY A 860 -29.67 -37.10 -12.35
C GLY A 860 -28.17 -36.98 -12.58
N GLY A 861 -27.40 -36.58 -11.56
CA GLY A 861 -25.95 -36.46 -11.58
C GLY A 861 -25.41 -35.29 -10.76
N ALA A 862 -24.08 -35.11 -10.74
CA ALA A 862 -23.41 -33.96 -10.14
C ALA A 862 -23.62 -32.71 -11.00
N LEU A 863 -23.43 -31.56 -10.40
CA LEU A 863 -23.57 -30.20 -11.01
C LEU A 863 -24.96 -29.99 -11.64
N ALA A 864 -26.00 -30.59 -11.07
CA ALA A 864 -27.39 -30.34 -11.41
C ALA A 864 -28.20 -29.99 -10.17
N ALA A 865 -28.99 -28.93 -10.27
CA ALA A 865 -29.81 -28.45 -9.16
C ALA A 865 -31.06 -29.33 -8.98
N TYR A 866 -31.32 -29.71 -7.72
CA TYR A 866 -32.54 -30.35 -7.27
C TYR A 866 -33.24 -29.48 -6.25
N GLN A 867 -34.57 -29.26 -6.41
CA GLN A 867 -35.36 -28.46 -5.48
C GLN A 867 -36.40 -29.33 -4.75
N GLN A 868 -36.52 -29.10 -3.46
CA GLN A 868 -37.53 -29.69 -2.61
C GLN A 868 -38.35 -28.59 -1.93
N ARG A 869 -39.69 -28.63 -2.13
CA ARG A 869 -40.61 -27.75 -1.43
C ARG A 869 -41.21 -28.46 -0.21
N LEU A 870 -41.29 -27.73 0.90
CA LEU A 870 -41.88 -28.20 2.17
C LEU A 870 -42.88 -27.16 2.65
N GLU A 871 -43.99 -27.60 3.27
CA GLU A 871 -44.91 -26.77 4.03
C GLU A 871 -44.60 -26.96 5.51
N VAL A 872 -44.19 -25.90 6.18
CA VAL A 872 -43.72 -25.94 7.56
C VAL A 872 -44.45 -24.91 8.39
N LYS A 873 -44.98 -25.30 9.54
CA LYS A 873 -45.53 -24.39 10.52
C LYS A 873 -44.42 -24.01 11.50
N ASP A 874 -44.31 -22.74 11.83
CA ASP A 874 -43.35 -22.23 12.80
C ASP A 874 -43.47 -22.87 14.18
N SER A 875 -42.37 -22.85 14.95
CA SER A 875 -42.37 -23.20 16.36
C SER A 875 -41.86 -21.98 17.14
N ASN A 876 -42.77 -21.25 17.75
CA ASN A 876 -42.47 -20.03 18.53
C ASN A 876 -41.78 -18.93 17.72
N GLY A 877 -42.20 -18.71 16.48
CA GLY A 877 -41.62 -17.72 15.58
C GLY A 877 -40.27 -18.13 14.94
N ILE A 878 -39.93 -19.42 14.96
CA ILE A 878 -38.71 -19.96 14.39
C ILE A 878 -39.05 -21.20 13.55
N ILE A 879 -38.42 -21.32 12.38
CA ILE A 879 -38.32 -22.59 11.65
C ILE A 879 -36.93 -23.16 11.88
N THR A 880 -36.87 -24.34 12.46
CA THR A 880 -35.63 -25.09 12.66
C THR A 880 -35.49 -26.14 11.56
N LEU A 881 -34.50 -26.05 10.70
CA LEU A 881 -34.17 -27.01 9.65
C LEU A 881 -32.89 -27.76 10.04
N GLU A 882 -32.97 -29.05 10.27
CA GLU A 882 -31.84 -29.91 10.64
C GLU A 882 -31.45 -30.81 9.47
N PHE A 883 -30.19 -30.77 9.08
CA PHE A 883 -29.60 -31.57 8.02
C PHE A 883 -28.74 -32.66 8.66
N LYS A 884 -29.24 -33.91 8.64
CA LYS A 884 -28.61 -35.02 9.36
C LYS A 884 -28.04 -36.05 8.40
N PRO A 885 -26.72 -36.19 8.29
CA PRO A 885 -26.11 -37.15 7.42
C PRO A 885 -26.39 -38.58 7.87
N THR A 886 -26.69 -39.46 6.90
CA THR A 886 -26.81 -40.93 7.09
C THR A 886 -25.60 -41.61 6.45
N LYS A 887 -25.14 -41.13 5.31
CA LYS A 887 -23.93 -41.55 4.62
C LYS A 887 -23.26 -40.33 3.98
N GLY A 888 -21.96 -40.15 4.19
CA GLY A 888 -21.28 -38.90 3.79
C GLY A 888 -21.82 -37.69 4.56
N ASP A 889 -21.63 -36.51 4.05
CA ASP A 889 -22.11 -35.26 4.64
C ASP A 889 -23.46 -34.84 4.09
N ALA A 890 -24.29 -34.13 4.86
CA ALA A 890 -25.45 -33.43 4.32
C ALA A 890 -24.98 -32.13 3.57
N ILE A 891 -25.79 -31.65 2.62
CA ILE A 891 -25.52 -30.44 1.88
C ILE A 891 -26.81 -29.63 1.67
N VAL A 892 -26.67 -28.28 1.52
CA VAL A 892 -27.72 -27.40 0.99
C VAL A 892 -27.08 -26.20 0.34
N SER A 893 -27.58 -25.76 -0.82
CA SER A 893 -27.07 -24.60 -1.57
C SER A 893 -27.89 -23.34 -1.32
N ALA A 894 -29.22 -23.45 -1.24
CA ALA A 894 -30.06 -22.29 -0.92
C ALA A 894 -31.30 -22.69 -0.11
N ILE A 895 -31.77 -21.77 0.73
CA ILE A 895 -33.02 -21.89 1.50
C ILE A 895 -33.87 -20.66 1.24
N GLU A 896 -35.10 -20.86 0.76
CA GLU A 896 -36.10 -19.81 0.60
C GLU A 896 -37.25 -20.08 1.56
N VAL A 897 -37.56 -19.14 2.44
CA VAL A 897 -38.72 -19.19 3.36
C VAL A 897 -39.64 -18.01 3.07
N GLN A 898 -40.92 -18.32 2.79
CA GLN A 898 -41.96 -17.35 2.46
C GLN A 898 -43.21 -17.53 3.31
#